data_b334a1228cbc806a7d8891ee91893237
#
_entry.id   b334a1228cbc806a7d8891ee91893237
#
_cell.length_a   1.000
_cell.length_b   1.000
_cell.length_c   1.000
_cell.angle_alpha   90.00
_cell.angle_beta   90.00
_cell.angle_gamma   90.00
#
_symmetry.space_group_name_H-M   'P 1'
#
loop_
_entity.id
_entity.type
_entity.pdbx_description
1 polymer ?
#
loop_
_entity_poly.entity_id
_entity_poly.type
_entity_poly.pdbx_seq_one_letter_code
_entity_poly.pdbx_strand_id
1 'polypeptide(L)'
;MNTKTIKYVIEFYSDWHCGSGLASGAEADAVVIKDKHGLPYVPGKTLKGLVREAFEVLYKDSLPSGMYFSNGELSEGLKNNIISQSLTEYLYHNVSSIAMKDGVSVDGSLRTIQVTVPCILTCAIQNVPEDDVDRLKDALKYVKHIGYCRNRGMGRCRLSVVDVQDEANISDKDVFHDVDRLYFRCTLRSDVVLTQTSATSGPQSSLDFIPGSCFWGIVAHHVYRTQNEHVYDVLYSGNCRFGDAHPSFGNFRGLRTPASFYYEKDKDMYAGTSQVYVSHKVDRWKEGIQPKQCRGGFVTVIQNNEKTEIKKVNTSSTMAIKTAWSRDTRSPEKSQLFAYESLDKGLEMLFCVELAGENKQRNAEIIVNALSGIRRVGRSRSAQYGLVDIEQVTKENCNMPESDRSKSSDGIYAVYADSRLIFLDSAGQPHFQPAAKDLGFTDDAKILWEKSQIRTFSYSSFNSQRVTHNSDYAGIEKGSVFMVQSPAPPSGDEWVGSFKSEGFGHVIYNPTFFEVADGDCVSSCKFVKAEDSCAEYCCGTMTEQEERLFKWLESAKKESDVMSGIFDLNNEMNQYFNASTASSQWGQIRKIAMVSDTYDNLRSAIVEFITKGLRKDFWRGKPGTALMKYLDVDLLSLLTNHDVDRYAPMAVVNLASVMAAKSKRSGKFNDSNEE
;
A
#
# COMPACT_ATOMS: atom_id res chain seq x y z
N MET A 1 -15.74 0.17 31.20
CA MET A 1 -16.53 -0.90 30.50
C MET A 1 -15.50 -1.85 29.92
N ASN A 2 -15.59 -3.14 30.26
CA ASN A 2 -14.73 -4.15 29.67
C ASN A 2 -15.12 -4.30 28.20
N THR A 3 -14.14 -4.21 27.33
CA THR A 3 -14.32 -4.45 25.90
C THR A 3 -13.67 -5.75 25.49
N LYS A 4 -14.25 -6.40 24.48
CA LYS A 4 -13.80 -7.68 23.94
C LYS A 4 -13.40 -7.52 22.47
N THR A 5 -12.51 -8.39 22.03
CA THR A 5 -12.22 -8.60 20.60
C THR A 5 -12.81 -9.91 20.15
N ILE A 6 -13.67 -9.87 19.12
CA ILE A 6 -14.25 -11.06 18.48
C ILE A 6 -13.42 -11.38 17.24
N LYS A 7 -12.74 -12.54 17.23
CA LYS A 7 -12.08 -13.08 16.05
C LYS A 7 -13.02 -14.03 15.33
N TYR A 8 -13.17 -13.87 14.03
CA TYR A 8 -14.05 -14.73 13.22
C TYR A 8 -13.45 -14.96 11.84
N VAL A 9 -13.94 -16.00 11.17
CA VAL A 9 -13.55 -16.36 9.81
C VAL A 9 -14.73 -16.23 8.86
N ILE A 10 -14.44 -15.91 7.61
CA ILE A 10 -15.39 -15.95 6.49
C ILE A 10 -14.96 -17.11 5.60
N GLU A 11 -15.80 -18.13 5.51
CA GLU A 11 -15.61 -19.26 4.60
C GLU A 11 -16.50 -19.07 3.38
N PHE A 12 -15.89 -18.87 2.19
CA PHE A 12 -16.61 -18.75 0.93
C PHE A 12 -16.83 -20.13 0.30
N TYR A 13 -18.06 -20.38 -0.17
CA TYR A 13 -18.47 -21.61 -0.85
C TYR A 13 -18.69 -21.43 -2.36
N SER A 14 -18.64 -20.20 -2.85
CA SER A 14 -18.74 -19.86 -4.25
C SER A 14 -17.79 -18.72 -4.56
N ASP A 15 -17.50 -18.51 -5.84
CA ASP A 15 -16.76 -17.34 -6.30
C ASP A 15 -17.36 -16.07 -5.74
N TRP A 16 -16.48 -15.10 -5.47
CA TRP A 16 -16.89 -13.85 -4.87
C TRP A 16 -16.17 -12.65 -5.50
N HIS A 17 -16.83 -11.50 -5.44
CA HIS A 17 -16.30 -10.27 -6.00
C HIS A 17 -16.58 -9.12 -5.05
N CYS A 18 -15.50 -8.56 -4.47
CA CYS A 18 -15.51 -7.24 -3.85
C CYS A 18 -14.77 -6.29 -4.78
N GLY A 19 -15.51 -5.39 -5.44
CA GLY A 19 -14.98 -4.54 -6.50
C GLY A 19 -14.01 -3.48 -5.99
N SER A 20 -12.95 -3.23 -6.76
CA SER A 20 -12.01 -2.13 -6.56
C SER A 20 -12.55 -0.78 -7.07
N GLY A 21 -13.58 -0.78 -7.90
CA GLY A 21 -14.07 0.39 -8.65
C GLY A 21 -13.28 0.67 -9.93
N LEU A 22 -12.37 -0.22 -10.30
CA LEU A 22 -11.53 -0.13 -11.50
C LEU A 22 -11.95 -1.19 -12.53
N ALA A 23 -11.58 -0.95 -13.79
CA ALA A 23 -11.61 -1.91 -14.89
C ALA A 23 -10.18 -2.27 -15.30
N SER A 24 -9.99 -3.44 -15.90
CA SER A 24 -8.72 -3.89 -16.48
C SER A 24 -8.75 -3.80 -18.01
N GLY A 25 -8.87 -2.57 -18.53
CA GLY A 25 -8.87 -2.33 -19.97
C GLY A 25 -9.85 -3.22 -20.74
N ALA A 26 -9.36 -4.03 -21.67
CA ALA A 26 -10.17 -4.94 -22.49
C ALA A 26 -10.46 -6.31 -21.82
N GLU A 27 -9.83 -6.62 -20.69
CA GLU A 27 -9.92 -7.94 -20.07
C GLU A 27 -11.13 -8.08 -19.14
N ALA A 28 -11.42 -7.06 -18.33
CA ALA A 28 -12.54 -7.09 -17.40
C ALA A 28 -13.11 -5.70 -17.12
N ASP A 29 -14.44 -5.58 -17.15
CA ASP A 29 -15.17 -4.34 -16.83
C ASP A 29 -15.12 -3.99 -15.33
N ALA A 30 -14.89 -4.98 -14.48
CA ALA A 30 -14.72 -4.79 -13.05
C ALA A 30 -13.71 -5.78 -12.47
N VAL A 31 -12.75 -5.28 -11.70
CA VAL A 31 -11.72 -6.09 -11.05
C VAL A 31 -11.90 -6.11 -9.54
N VAL A 32 -11.46 -7.21 -8.92
CA VAL A 32 -11.48 -7.42 -7.46
C VAL A 32 -10.53 -6.44 -6.79
N ILE A 33 -10.89 -6.00 -5.59
CA ILE A 33 -10.00 -5.21 -4.73
C ILE A 33 -8.87 -6.10 -4.21
N LYS A 34 -7.63 -5.60 -4.29
CA LYS A 34 -6.41 -6.33 -3.93
C LYS A 34 -5.56 -5.48 -2.99
N ASP A 35 -4.78 -6.15 -2.15
CA ASP A 35 -3.74 -5.50 -1.36
C ASP A 35 -2.48 -5.22 -2.21
N LYS A 36 -1.43 -4.66 -1.59
CA LYS A 36 -0.15 -4.34 -2.25
C LYS A 36 0.59 -5.56 -2.83
N HIS A 37 0.25 -6.77 -2.39
CA HIS A 37 0.81 -8.02 -2.88
C HIS A 37 -0.09 -8.70 -3.93
N GLY A 38 -1.17 -8.03 -4.33
CA GLY A 38 -2.14 -8.56 -5.28
C GLY A 38 -3.11 -9.57 -4.67
N LEU A 39 -3.17 -9.73 -3.34
CA LEU A 39 -4.05 -10.66 -2.65
C LEU A 39 -5.45 -10.07 -2.43
N PRO A 40 -6.53 -10.88 -2.55
CA PRO A 40 -7.90 -10.40 -2.39
C PRO A 40 -8.23 -10.20 -0.90
N TYR A 41 -9.05 -9.19 -0.63
CA TYR A 41 -9.59 -8.99 0.71
C TYR A 41 -11.03 -8.46 0.67
N VAL A 42 -11.76 -8.64 1.77
CA VAL A 42 -13.08 -8.01 1.97
C VAL A 42 -12.89 -6.77 2.84
N PRO A 43 -13.21 -5.57 2.34
CA PRO A 43 -13.04 -4.35 3.13
C PRO A 43 -13.84 -4.38 4.45
N GLY A 44 -13.23 -4.00 5.55
CA GLY A 44 -13.87 -3.93 6.87
C GLY A 44 -15.10 -3.03 6.90
N LYS A 45 -15.14 -1.99 6.04
CA LYS A 45 -16.33 -1.14 5.86
C LYS A 45 -17.51 -1.92 5.27
N THR A 46 -17.26 -2.83 4.33
CA THR A 46 -18.28 -3.72 3.76
C THR A 46 -18.81 -4.67 4.85
N LEU A 47 -17.89 -5.28 5.61
CA LEU A 47 -18.25 -6.17 6.73
C LEU A 47 -19.09 -5.44 7.78
N LYS A 48 -18.65 -4.25 8.21
CA LYS A 48 -19.41 -3.41 9.14
C LYS A 48 -20.82 -3.10 8.64
N GLY A 49 -20.95 -2.81 7.33
CA GLY A 49 -22.26 -2.55 6.71
C GLY A 49 -23.20 -3.74 6.77
N LEU A 50 -22.72 -4.94 6.43
CA LEU A 50 -23.48 -6.18 6.45
C LEU A 50 -23.88 -6.61 7.87
N VAL A 51 -22.92 -6.55 8.80
CA VAL A 51 -23.20 -6.88 10.23
C VAL A 51 -24.19 -5.90 10.83
N ARG A 52 -24.09 -4.59 10.49
CA ARG A 52 -25.06 -3.59 10.93
C ARG A 52 -26.47 -3.90 10.38
N GLU A 53 -26.60 -4.19 9.08
CA GLU A 53 -27.87 -4.56 8.49
C GLU A 53 -28.47 -5.79 9.20
N ALA A 54 -27.65 -6.82 9.45
CA ALA A 54 -28.07 -8.00 10.18
C ALA A 54 -28.51 -7.70 11.62
N PHE A 55 -27.75 -6.86 12.33
CA PHE A 55 -28.04 -6.44 13.70
C PHE A 55 -29.35 -5.65 13.80
N GLU A 56 -29.56 -4.68 12.90
CA GLU A 56 -30.79 -3.89 12.81
C GLU A 56 -32.02 -4.77 12.48
N VAL A 57 -31.87 -5.80 11.66
CA VAL A 57 -32.94 -6.75 11.33
C VAL A 57 -33.31 -7.62 12.55
N LEU A 58 -32.31 -8.17 13.24
CA LEU A 58 -32.51 -9.10 14.35
C LEU A 58 -33.02 -8.41 15.61
N TYR A 59 -32.46 -7.26 15.95
CA TYR A 59 -32.69 -6.62 17.26
C TYR A 59 -33.48 -5.32 17.21
N LYS A 60 -33.78 -4.79 16.01
CA LYS A 60 -34.47 -3.50 15.82
C LYS A 60 -33.75 -2.33 16.52
N ASP A 61 -32.44 -2.46 16.67
CA ASP A 61 -31.57 -1.53 17.39
C ASP A 61 -30.36 -1.15 16.53
N SER A 62 -29.72 -0.04 16.83
CA SER A 62 -28.53 0.43 16.11
C SER A 62 -27.28 -0.32 16.57
N LEU A 63 -26.38 -0.60 15.64
CA LEU A 63 -25.08 -1.19 15.96
C LEU A 63 -24.30 -0.28 16.95
N PRO A 64 -23.79 -0.79 18.08
CA PRO A 64 -23.05 -0.02 19.06
C PRO A 64 -21.91 0.80 18.44
N SER A 65 -21.72 2.01 18.95
CA SER A 65 -20.66 2.89 18.47
C SER A 65 -19.29 2.51 19.04
N GLY A 66 -18.21 2.98 18.41
CA GLY A 66 -16.85 2.77 18.94
C GLY A 66 -16.16 1.48 18.50
N MET A 67 -16.87 0.50 17.95
CA MET A 67 -16.27 -0.73 17.44
C MET A 67 -15.42 -0.50 16.17
N TYR A 68 -14.42 -1.34 15.99
CA TYR A 68 -13.59 -1.39 14.79
C TYR A 68 -13.72 -2.73 14.07
N PHE A 69 -13.95 -2.70 12.77
CA PHE A 69 -14.01 -3.87 11.90
C PHE A 69 -12.76 -3.95 11.03
N SER A 70 -11.96 -5.00 11.22
CA SER A 70 -10.79 -5.25 10.36
C SER A 70 -11.23 -5.61 8.94
N ASN A 71 -10.29 -5.57 7.99
CA ASN A 71 -10.48 -6.25 6.72
C ASN A 71 -10.58 -7.76 6.94
N GLY A 72 -11.29 -8.45 6.02
CA GLY A 72 -11.19 -9.89 5.90
C GLY A 72 -10.04 -10.25 4.97
N GLU A 73 -8.98 -10.82 5.52
CA GLU A 73 -7.73 -11.12 4.80
C GLU A 73 -7.42 -12.61 4.88
N LEU A 74 -6.64 -13.15 3.92
CA LEU A 74 -6.06 -14.49 4.03
C LEU A 74 -5.20 -14.57 5.30
N SER A 75 -5.05 -15.77 5.89
CA SER A 75 -4.13 -15.96 7.01
C SER A 75 -2.69 -15.64 6.63
N GLU A 76 -1.87 -15.21 7.58
CA GLU A 76 -0.47 -14.88 7.30
C GLU A 76 0.30 -16.10 6.75
N GLY A 77 0.01 -17.31 7.24
CA GLY A 77 0.61 -18.54 6.71
C GLY A 77 0.31 -18.76 5.23
N LEU A 78 -0.97 -18.66 4.86
CA LEU A 78 -1.39 -18.86 3.46
C LEU A 78 -0.88 -17.73 2.56
N LYS A 79 -0.90 -16.47 3.02
CA LYS A 79 -0.35 -15.32 2.29
C LYS A 79 1.11 -15.53 1.91
N ASN A 80 1.95 -15.86 2.90
CA ASN A 80 3.38 -16.01 2.70
C ASN A 80 3.69 -17.14 1.71
N ASN A 81 2.97 -18.26 1.80
CA ASN A 81 3.13 -19.38 0.86
C ASN A 81 2.69 -19.00 -0.57
N ILE A 82 1.58 -18.28 -0.74
CA ILE A 82 1.10 -17.84 -2.07
C ILE A 82 2.11 -16.86 -2.71
N ILE A 83 2.61 -15.89 -1.94
CA ILE A 83 3.55 -14.89 -2.44
C ILE A 83 4.89 -15.52 -2.81
N SER A 84 5.46 -16.36 -1.92
CA SER A 84 6.75 -17.01 -2.13
C SER A 84 6.79 -17.90 -3.37
N GLN A 85 5.66 -18.52 -3.74
CA GLN A 85 5.55 -19.37 -4.92
C GLN A 85 4.95 -18.67 -6.15
N SER A 86 4.67 -17.35 -6.06
CA SER A 86 4.07 -16.58 -7.17
C SER A 86 2.73 -17.18 -7.65
N LEU A 87 1.83 -17.51 -6.70
CA LEU A 87 0.52 -18.12 -6.98
C LEU A 87 -0.63 -17.10 -6.99
N THR A 88 -0.35 -15.82 -6.82
CA THR A 88 -1.36 -14.77 -6.61
C THR A 88 -2.37 -14.67 -7.75
N GLU A 89 -1.93 -14.78 -9.00
CA GLU A 89 -2.80 -14.66 -10.19
C GLU A 89 -3.82 -15.81 -10.32
N TYR A 90 -3.50 -16.99 -9.79
CA TYR A 90 -4.39 -18.14 -9.84
C TYR A 90 -5.55 -18.07 -8.83
N LEU A 91 -5.54 -17.06 -7.94
CA LEU A 91 -6.69 -16.75 -7.09
C LEU A 91 -7.86 -16.15 -7.87
N TYR A 92 -7.67 -15.75 -9.12
CA TYR A 92 -8.65 -15.00 -9.91
C TYR A 92 -8.97 -15.69 -11.23
N HIS A 93 -10.19 -15.49 -11.67
CA HIS A 93 -10.59 -15.78 -13.04
C HIS A 93 -11.69 -14.82 -13.50
N ASN A 94 -11.93 -14.79 -14.80
CA ASN A 94 -12.91 -13.90 -15.41
C ASN A 94 -14.20 -14.65 -15.71
N VAL A 95 -15.34 -14.05 -15.33
CA VAL A 95 -16.69 -14.55 -15.63
C VAL A 95 -17.38 -13.57 -16.55
N SER A 96 -17.75 -14.04 -17.75
CA SER A 96 -18.48 -13.23 -18.73
C SER A 96 -19.97 -13.50 -18.66
N SER A 97 -20.77 -12.47 -18.81
CA SER A 97 -22.23 -12.52 -18.83
C SER A 97 -22.78 -11.60 -19.94
N ILE A 98 -23.94 -11.99 -20.49
CA ILE A 98 -24.68 -11.21 -21.49
C ILE A 98 -26.09 -10.96 -21.00
N ALA A 99 -26.70 -9.85 -21.42
CA ALA A 99 -28.13 -9.63 -21.27
C ALA A 99 -28.88 -10.31 -22.42
N MET A 100 -29.97 -10.99 -22.10
CA MET A 100 -30.86 -11.63 -23.08
C MET A 100 -32.18 -10.87 -23.14
N LYS A 101 -32.70 -10.65 -24.33
CA LYS A 101 -34.05 -10.15 -24.56
C LYS A 101 -34.70 -11.01 -25.65
N ASP A 102 -35.86 -11.54 -25.35
CA ASP A 102 -36.65 -12.39 -26.28
C ASP A 102 -35.86 -13.58 -26.85
N GLY A 103 -34.95 -14.17 -26.01
CA GLY A 103 -34.10 -15.29 -26.41
C GLY A 103 -32.85 -14.95 -27.23
N VAL A 104 -32.61 -13.65 -27.52
CA VAL A 104 -31.45 -13.17 -28.27
C VAL A 104 -30.57 -12.29 -27.38
N SER A 105 -29.25 -12.37 -27.57
CA SER A 105 -28.30 -11.49 -26.86
C SER A 105 -28.51 -10.02 -27.30
N VAL A 106 -28.47 -9.12 -26.30
CA VAL A 106 -28.53 -7.67 -26.57
C VAL A 106 -27.13 -7.20 -26.97
N ASP A 107 -27.03 -6.48 -28.08
CA ASP A 107 -25.75 -5.91 -28.56
C ASP A 107 -25.12 -4.99 -27.51
N GLY A 108 -23.80 -5.08 -27.32
CA GLY A 108 -23.05 -4.31 -26.35
C GLY A 108 -23.32 -4.69 -24.88
N SER A 109 -24.00 -5.81 -24.61
CA SER A 109 -24.34 -6.25 -23.26
C SER A 109 -23.34 -7.23 -22.64
N LEU A 110 -22.28 -7.59 -23.36
CA LEU A 110 -21.22 -8.44 -22.81
C LEU A 110 -20.52 -7.70 -21.66
N ARG A 111 -20.51 -8.36 -20.52
CA ARG A 111 -19.81 -7.87 -19.31
C ARG A 111 -18.92 -8.96 -18.77
N THR A 112 -17.66 -8.64 -18.58
CA THR A 112 -16.69 -9.55 -17.99
C THR A 112 -16.26 -9.00 -16.64
N ILE A 113 -16.39 -9.80 -15.60
CA ILE A 113 -15.96 -9.43 -14.24
C ILE A 113 -14.90 -10.40 -13.77
N GLN A 114 -13.87 -9.89 -13.11
CA GLN A 114 -12.90 -10.72 -12.39
C GLN A 114 -13.53 -11.18 -11.08
N VAL A 115 -13.39 -12.45 -10.74
CA VAL A 115 -13.86 -13.02 -9.48
C VAL A 115 -12.72 -13.73 -8.75
N THR A 116 -12.86 -13.90 -7.45
CA THR A 116 -11.93 -14.65 -6.61
C THR A 116 -12.49 -16.04 -6.34
N VAL A 117 -11.66 -17.05 -6.36
CA VAL A 117 -12.01 -18.42 -6.00
C VAL A 117 -12.43 -18.51 -4.54
N PRO A 118 -13.23 -19.53 -4.15
CA PRO A 118 -13.59 -19.76 -2.76
C PRO A 118 -12.37 -19.89 -1.85
N CYS A 119 -12.33 -19.14 -0.76
CA CYS A 119 -11.22 -19.14 0.19
C CYS A 119 -11.74 -18.82 1.61
N ILE A 120 -10.84 -18.93 2.59
CA ILE A 120 -11.12 -18.56 3.98
C ILE A 120 -10.38 -17.24 4.27
N LEU A 121 -11.12 -16.31 4.88
CA LEU A 121 -10.57 -15.02 5.31
C LEU A 121 -10.69 -14.88 6.83
N THR A 122 -9.69 -14.31 7.46
CA THR A 122 -9.67 -14.01 8.89
C THR A 122 -10.03 -12.55 9.14
N CYS A 123 -10.83 -12.30 10.17
CA CYS A 123 -11.37 -10.99 10.51
C CYS A 123 -11.42 -10.80 12.03
N ALA A 124 -11.51 -9.53 12.47
CA ALA A 124 -11.74 -9.19 13.86
C ALA A 124 -12.71 -8.01 14.02
N ILE A 125 -13.48 -8.00 15.11
CA ILE A 125 -14.21 -6.86 15.61
C ILE A 125 -13.60 -6.49 16.97
N GLN A 126 -13.10 -5.29 17.12
CA GLN A 126 -12.45 -4.79 18.34
C GLN A 126 -13.33 -3.75 19.04
N ASN A 127 -13.07 -3.52 20.32
CA ASN A 127 -13.84 -2.63 21.21
C ASN A 127 -15.33 -3.01 21.25
N VAL A 128 -15.63 -4.27 21.35
CA VAL A 128 -16.98 -4.78 21.49
C VAL A 128 -17.42 -4.66 22.95
N PRO A 129 -18.51 -3.96 23.27
CA PRO A 129 -19.08 -4.00 24.62
C PRO A 129 -19.43 -5.43 25.02
N GLU A 130 -19.15 -5.83 26.25
CA GLU A 130 -19.37 -7.20 26.73
C GLU A 130 -20.83 -7.65 26.54
N ASP A 131 -21.80 -6.77 26.80
CA ASP A 131 -23.24 -7.02 26.67
C ASP A 131 -23.68 -7.27 25.21
N ASP A 132 -22.89 -6.84 24.21
CA ASP A 132 -23.23 -6.97 22.79
C ASP A 132 -22.54 -8.15 22.10
N VAL A 133 -21.69 -8.90 22.80
CA VAL A 133 -20.91 -10.00 22.20
C VAL A 133 -21.82 -11.05 21.57
N ASP A 134 -22.83 -11.53 22.27
CA ASP A 134 -23.72 -12.58 21.77
C ASP A 134 -24.64 -12.07 20.65
N ARG A 135 -25.12 -10.82 20.76
CA ARG A 135 -25.89 -10.18 19.69
C ARG A 135 -25.07 -10.06 18.39
N LEU A 136 -23.78 -9.75 18.50
CA LEU A 136 -22.89 -9.71 17.34
C LEU A 136 -22.57 -11.08 16.76
N LYS A 137 -22.43 -12.12 17.61
CA LYS A 137 -22.30 -13.51 17.12
C LYS A 137 -23.49 -13.93 16.27
N ASP A 138 -24.68 -13.56 16.68
CA ASP A 138 -25.90 -13.88 15.91
C ASP A 138 -25.99 -13.05 14.64
N ALA A 139 -25.64 -11.77 14.68
CA ALA A 139 -25.58 -10.92 13.50
C ALA A 139 -24.55 -11.46 12.46
N LEU A 140 -23.40 -11.96 12.91
CA LEU A 140 -22.41 -12.61 12.03
C LEU A 140 -22.99 -13.87 11.38
N LYS A 141 -23.67 -14.73 12.14
CA LYS A 141 -24.32 -15.95 11.60
C LYS A 141 -25.44 -15.64 10.58
N TYR A 142 -26.08 -14.47 10.70
CA TYR A 142 -27.15 -14.03 9.80
C TYR A 142 -26.63 -13.66 8.41
N VAL A 143 -25.40 -13.18 8.27
CA VAL A 143 -24.78 -12.84 6.97
C VAL A 143 -24.47 -14.11 6.19
N LYS A 144 -25.07 -14.28 4.99
CA LYS A 144 -24.93 -15.48 4.14
C LYS A 144 -24.23 -15.20 2.81
N HIS A 145 -24.13 -13.94 2.38
CA HIS A 145 -23.55 -13.56 1.10
C HIS A 145 -22.79 -12.24 1.24
N ILE A 146 -21.61 -12.16 0.60
CA ILE A 146 -20.75 -10.97 0.58
C ILE A 146 -20.38 -10.65 -0.87
N GLY A 147 -20.40 -9.39 -1.24
CA GLY A 147 -19.91 -8.89 -2.53
C GLY A 147 -20.98 -8.69 -3.59
N TYR A 148 -20.55 -8.69 -4.84
CA TYR A 148 -21.39 -8.45 -6.02
C TYR A 148 -22.20 -9.70 -6.42
N CYS A 149 -23.32 -9.53 -7.12
CA CYS A 149 -24.16 -10.62 -7.60
C CYS A 149 -24.66 -11.62 -6.53
N ARG A 150 -24.87 -11.18 -5.30
CA ARG A 150 -25.32 -12.01 -4.14
C ARG A 150 -26.61 -12.81 -4.45
N ASN A 151 -27.51 -12.27 -5.24
CA ASN A 151 -28.78 -12.91 -5.62
C ASN A 151 -28.63 -13.87 -6.82
N ARG A 152 -27.42 -14.01 -7.39
CA ARG A 152 -27.12 -14.87 -8.54
C ARG A 152 -26.13 -15.96 -8.21
N GLY A 153 -26.01 -16.33 -6.92
CA GLY A 153 -25.16 -17.43 -6.46
C GLY A 153 -23.71 -17.08 -6.11
N MET A 154 -23.29 -15.83 -6.35
CA MET A 154 -21.94 -15.38 -5.99
C MET A 154 -21.85 -14.98 -4.51
N GLY A 155 -20.65 -15.10 -3.96
CA GLY A 155 -20.32 -14.65 -2.61
C GLY A 155 -21.02 -15.40 -1.49
N ARG A 156 -21.51 -16.61 -1.74
CA ARG A 156 -22.11 -17.44 -0.70
C ARG A 156 -21.06 -17.78 0.35
N CYS A 157 -21.34 -17.47 1.61
CA CYS A 157 -20.37 -17.63 2.68
C CYS A 157 -21.03 -17.99 4.02
N ARG A 158 -20.17 -18.37 4.97
CA ARG A 158 -20.49 -18.54 6.37
C ARG A 158 -19.50 -17.75 7.21
N LEU A 159 -20.02 -16.99 8.19
CA LEU A 159 -19.21 -16.32 9.18
C LEU A 159 -19.26 -17.09 10.48
N SER A 160 -18.09 -17.49 10.99
CA SER A 160 -17.99 -18.31 12.21
C SER A 160 -17.01 -17.64 13.17
N VAL A 161 -17.45 -17.44 14.42
CA VAL A 161 -16.60 -16.92 15.49
C VAL A 161 -15.61 -18.02 15.90
N VAL A 162 -14.34 -17.68 15.94
CA VAL A 162 -13.24 -18.57 16.32
C VAL A 162 -12.87 -18.34 17.78
N ASP A 163 -12.82 -17.07 18.21
CA ASP A 163 -12.32 -16.71 19.53
C ASP A 163 -12.92 -15.38 20.00
N VAL A 164 -13.04 -15.22 21.33
CA VAL A 164 -13.45 -13.96 21.98
C VAL A 164 -12.47 -13.69 23.10
N GLN A 165 -11.69 -12.63 22.95
CA GLN A 165 -10.61 -12.26 23.87
C GLN A 165 -10.97 -10.99 24.64
N ASP A 166 -10.55 -10.91 25.89
CA ASP A 166 -10.54 -9.64 26.62
C ASP A 166 -9.50 -8.70 25.96
N GLU A 167 -9.90 -7.45 25.74
CA GLU A 167 -8.89 -6.47 25.35
C GLU A 167 -8.01 -6.19 26.57
N ALA A 168 -6.74 -6.54 26.45
CA ALA A 168 -5.76 -6.33 27.51
C ALA A 168 -5.75 -4.82 27.88
N ASN A 169 -6.17 -4.50 29.09
CA ASN A 169 -5.80 -3.24 29.70
C ASN A 169 -4.29 -3.24 29.77
N ILE A 170 -3.65 -2.25 29.16
CA ILE A 170 -2.20 -2.06 29.27
C ILE A 170 -1.95 -1.64 30.72
N SER A 171 -1.74 -2.66 31.58
CA SER A 171 -1.33 -2.44 32.96
C SER A 171 0.20 -2.35 32.97
N ASP A 172 0.71 -1.29 33.60
CA ASP A 172 2.05 -1.14 34.13
C ASP A 172 3.21 -1.69 33.26
N LYS A 173 3.39 -1.11 32.07
CA LYS A 173 4.71 -1.12 31.45
C LYS A 173 5.56 -0.08 32.17
N ASP A 174 6.72 -0.48 32.66
CA ASP A 174 7.69 0.43 33.25
C ASP A 174 7.88 1.64 32.33
N VAL A 175 7.53 2.81 32.80
CA VAL A 175 7.76 4.06 32.08
C VAL A 175 9.26 4.32 32.08
N PHE A 176 9.88 4.35 30.93
CA PHE A 176 11.29 4.71 30.82
C PHE A 176 11.51 6.12 31.36
N HIS A 177 12.46 6.28 32.27
CA HIS A 177 12.68 7.49 33.07
C HIS A 177 13.46 8.62 32.39
N ASP A 178 13.52 8.70 31.07
CA ASP A 178 13.98 9.93 30.42
C ASP A 178 12.84 10.96 30.47
N VAL A 179 12.89 11.84 31.46
CA VAL A 179 11.78 12.70 31.82
C VAL A 179 11.67 13.93 30.90
N ASP A 180 12.70 14.19 30.08
CA ASP A 180 12.69 15.36 29.19
C ASP A 180 12.12 15.04 27.81
N ARG A 181 12.28 13.80 27.35
CA ARG A 181 11.85 13.36 26.02
C ARG A 181 11.39 11.91 26.03
N LEU A 182 10.14 11.66 25.65
CA LEU A 182 9.58 10.32 25.47
C LEU A 182 9.67 9.92 24.00
N TYR A 183 10.14 8.71 23.72
CA TYR A 183 10.30 8.19 22.38
C TYR A 183 9.30 7.09 22.11
N PHE A 184 8.75 7.07 20.89
CA PHE A 184 7.70 6.11 20.50
C PHE A 184 7.93 5.56 19.10
N ARG A 185 7.61 4.28 18.94
CA ARG A 185 7.44 3.61 17.65
C ARG A 185 5.96 3.44 17.38
N CYS A 186 5.52 3.83 16.19
CA CYS A 186 4.15 3.69 15.72
C CYS A 186 4.14 2.76 14.50
N THR A 187 3.59 1.56 14.66
CA THR A 187 3.46 0.57 13.58
C THR A 187 2.04 0.59 13.03
N LEU A 188 1.88 0.74 11.72
CA LEU A 188 0.57 0.74 11.07
C LEU A 188 0.03 -0.69 10.98
N ARG A 189 -1.03 -0.99 11.75
CA ARG A 189 -1.70 -2.31 11.75
C ARG A 189 -2.78 -2.43 10.68
N SER A 190 -3.23 -1.30 10.14
CA SER A 190 -4.06 -1.20 8.95
C SER A 190 -3.59 0.00 8.13
N ASP A 191 -4.09 0.13 6.90
CA ASP A 191 -3.82 1.33 6.11
C ASP A 191 -4.32 2.58 6.83
N VAL A 192 -3.64 3.72 6.66
CA VAL A 192 -3.95 4.97 7.36
C VAL A 192 -4.19 6.09 6.36
N VAL A 193 -5.36 6.74 6.45
CA VAL A 193 -5.74 7.89 5.63
C VAL A 193 -5.59 9.16 6.45
N LEU A 194 -4.68 10.03 6.05
CA LEU A 194 -4.38 11.31 6.69
C LEU A 194 -4.57 12.43 5.67
N THR A 195 -5.81 12.92 5.52
CA THR A 195 -6.14 13.91 4.50
C THR A 195 -5.41 15.23 4.72
N GLN A 196 -4.78 15.71 3.66
CA GLN A 196 -4.06 16.99 3.69
C GLN A 196 -5.02 18.18 3.64
N THR A 197 -6.13 18.04 2.93
CA THR A 197 -7.09 19.12 2.69
C THR A 197 -8.50 18.75 3.17
N SER A 198 -9.35 19.75 3.34
CA SER A 198 -10.77 19.59 3.67
C SER A 198 -11.65 19.19 2.48
N ALA A 199 -11.10 19.00 1.29
CA ALA A 199 -11.84 18.62 0.10
C ALA A 199 -12.71 17.38 0.34
N THR A 200 -13.98 17.44 -0.06
CA THR A 200 -14.95 16.34 0.11
C THR A 200 -15.18 15.54 -1.16
N SER A 201 -14.72 16.03 -2.30
CA SER A 201 -14.88 15.43 -3.62
C SER A 201 -13.53 15.30 -4.34
N GLY A 202 -13.41 14.30 -5.21
CA GLY A 202 -12.21 14.01 -5.98
C GLY A 202 -11.15 13.16 -5.25
N PRO A 203 -9.97 13.01 -5.82
CA PRO A 203 -8.87 12.29 -5.20
C PRO A 203 -8.35 13.07 -3.98
N GLN A 204 -8.26 12.39 -2.85
CA GLN A 204 -7.75 12.96 -1.60
C GLN A 204 -6.35 12.42 -1.34
N SER A 205 -5.35 13.31 -1.45
CA SER A 205 -3.97 12.99 -1.11
C SER A 205 -3.82 12.80 0.40
N SER A 206 -3.08 11.79 0.80
CA SER A 206 -2.69 11.55 2.18
C SER A 206 -1.37 12.24 2.50
N LEU A 207 -1.22 12.68 3.75
CA LEU A 207 0.09 13.01 4.28
C LEU A 207 0.94 11.72 4.32
N ASP A 208 2.24 11.87 4.09
CA ASP A 208 3.22 10.78 4.13
C ASP A 208 3.91 10.65 5.52
N PHE A 209 3.29 11.22 6.55
CA PHE A 209 3.69 11.16 7.96
C PHE A 209 2.44 11.31 8.85
N ILE A 210 2.52 10.93 10.13
CA ILE A 210 1.43 11.17 11.09
C ILE A 210 1.72 12.45 11.86
N PRO A 211 0.86 13.50 11.75
CA PRO A 211 1.05 14.75 12.48
C PRO A 211 1.01 14.57 14.00
N GLY A 212 1.80 15.33 14.72
CA GLY A 212 1.80 15.38 16.18
C GLY A 212 0.43 15.70 16.77
N SER A 213 -0.37 16.48 16.08
CA SER A 213 -1.77 16.77 16.44
C SER A 213 -2.67 15.53 16.54
N CYS A 214 -2.34 14.43 15.84
CA CYS A 214 -3.03 13.14 15.98
C CYS A 214 -2.77 12.53 17.37
N PHE A 215 -1.52 12.55 17.82
CA PHE A 215 -1.13 12.04 19.15
C PHE A 215 -1.64 12.94 20.26
N TRP A 216 -1.52 14.25 20.10
CA TRP A 216 -2.16 15.23 20.97
C TRP A 216 -3.66 14.96 21.12
N GLY A 217 -4.36 14.67 20.01
CA GLY A 217 -5.78 14.35 20.02
C GLY A 217 -6.14 13.03 20.73
N ILE A 218 -5.26 12.01 20.69
CA ILE A 218 -5.43 10.76 21.45
C ILE A 218 -5.30 11.04 22.94
N VAL A 219 -4.26 11.79 23.33
CA VAL A 219 -4.04 12.17 24.74
C VAL A 219 -5.18 13.06 25.24
N ALA A 220 -5.63 14.04 24.45
CA ALA A 220 -6.77 14.88 24.79
C ALA A 220 -8.03 14.03 25.04
N HIS A 221 -8.34 13.07 24.16
CA HIS A 221 -9.47 12.17 24.38
C HIS A 221 -9.35 11.39 25.69
N HIS A 222 -8.17 10.89 26.02
CA HIS A 222 -7.91 10.15 27.27
C HIS A 222 -8.11 11.04 28.50
N VAL A 223 -7.47 12.21 28.52
CA VAL A 223 -7.49 13.15 29.65
C VAL A 223 -8.89 13.69 29.93
N TYR A 224 -9.65 14.05 28.89
CA TYR A 224 -11.04 14.50 29.05
C TYR A 224 -11.97 13.36 29.49
N ARG A 225 -11.78 12.15 28.99
CA ARG A 225 -12.60 10.99 29.36
C ARG A 225 -12.38 10.56 30.82
N THR A 226 -11.15 10.65 31.31
CA THR A 226 -10.79 10.33 32.70
C THR A 226 -11.06 11.48 33.67
N GLN A 227 -11.59 12.63 33.18
CA GLN A 227 -11.80 13.86 33.95
C GLN A 227 -10.55 14.28 34.72
N ASN A 228 -9.38 14.15 34.08
CA ASN A 228 -8.10 14.43 34.71
C ASN A 228 -7.96 15.93 35.00
N GLU A 229 -7.62 16.29 36.24
CA GLU A 229 -7.47 17.70 36.68
C GLU A 229 -6.27 18.41 36.01
N HIS A 230 -5.38 17.66 35.37
CA HIS A 230 -4.17 18.19 34.74
C HIS A 230 -4.33 18.52 33.24
N VAL A 231 -5.56 18.62 32.74
CA VAL A 231 -5.88 18.92 31.32
C VAL A 231 -5.08 20.10 30.79
N TYR A 232 -5.04 21.21 31.54
CA TYR A 232 -4.34 22.41 31.10
C TYR A 232 -2.85 22.20 30.95
N ASP A 233 -2.22 21.54 31.93
CA ASP A 233 -0.76 21.34 31.93
C ASP A 233 -0.32 20.41 30.78
N VAL A 234 -1.08 19.35 30.53
CA VAL A 234 -0.76 18.38 29.46
C VAL A 234 -1.05 18.92 28.05
N LEU A 235 -2.12 19.70 27.88
CA LEU A 235 -2.61 20.04 26.54
C LEU A 235 -2.37 21.49 26.12
N TYR A 236 -2.37 22.45 27.06
CA TYR A 236 -2.47 23.87 26.72
C TYR A 236 -1.34 24.73 27.28
N SER A 237 -0.59 24.26 28.27
CA SER A 237 0.53 25.01 28.87
C SER A 237 1.73 25.22 27.95
N GLY A 238 1.86 24.40 26.88
CA GLY A 238 3.07 24.32 26.06
C GLY A 238 4.19 23.46 26.66
N ASN A 239 3.94 22.84 27.82
CA ASN A 239 4.90 21.96 28.48
C ASN A 239 5.04 20.59 27.84
N CYS A 240 4.02 20.14 27.08
CA CYS A 240 4.04 18.89 26.34
C CYS A 240 3.94 19.19 24.84
N ARG A 241 4.93 18.72 24.06
CA ARG A 241 5.07 19.00 22.64
C ARG A 241 5.14 17.69 21.86
N PHE A 242 4.10 17.42 21.07
CA PHE A 242 3.93 16.15 20.37
C PHE A 242 4.54 16.24 18.97
N GLY A 243 5.71 15.63 18.77
CA GLY A 243 6.37 15.61 17.48
C GLY A 243 5.64 14.78 16.44
N ASP A 244 5.91 15.08 15.15
CA ASP A 244 5.41 14.31 14.02
C ASP A 244 6.06 12.92 13.95
N ALA A 245 5.27 11.86 13.71
CA ALA A 245 5.82 10.56 13.40
C ALA A 245 6.23 10.48 11.94
N HIS A 246 7.53 10.28 11.73
CA HIS A 246 8.11 10.13 10.41
C HIS A 246 8.43 8.67 10.13
N PRO A 247 8.36 8.22 8.86
CA PRO A 247 8.79 6.89 8.45
C PRO A 247 10.21 6.62 8.93
N SER A 248 10.50 5.39 9.32
CA SER A 248 11.79 5.01 9.88
C SER A 248 12.50 3.96 9.04
N PHE A 249 13.80 3.87 9.21
CA PHE A 249 14.61 2.75 8.77
C PHE A 249 15.29 2.14 10.01
N GLY A 250 14.79 1.01 10.47
CA GLY A 250 15.17 0.43 11.75
C GLY A 250 14.92 1.40 12.91
N ASN A 251 15.98 1.72 13.65
CA ASN A 251 15.92 2.64 14.78
C ASN A 251 16.18 4.12 14.42
N PHE A 252 16.31 4.44 13.13
CA PHE A 252 16.56 5.81 12.66
C PHE A 252 15.29 6.45 12.17
N ARG A 253 14.88 7.56 12.80
CA ARG A 253 13.73 8.36 12.37
C ARG A 253 14.05 9.09 11.07
N GLY A 254 13.13 9.04 10.11
CA GLY A 254 13.24 9.78 8.87
C GLY A 254 13.12 11.29 9.06
N LEU A 255 13.86 12.01 8.22
CA LEU A 255 13.76 13.45 8.05
C LEU A 255 13.20 13.75 6.66
N ARG A 256 12.39 14.79 6.55
CA ARG A 256 12.01 15.29 5.22
C ARG A 256 13.28 15.68 4.46
N THR A 257 13.45 15.20 3.23
CA THR A 257 14.63 15.56 2.44
C THR A 257 14.80 17.07 2.40
N PRO A 258 15.98 17.60 2.84
CA PRO A 258 16.23 19.02 2.90
C PRO A 258 16.06 19.73 1.56
N ALA A 259 15.38 20.88 1.57
CA ALA A 259 15.17 21.69 0.37
C ALA A 259 16.47 22.24 -0.22
N SER A 260 17.55 22.28 0.56
CA SER A 260 18.88 22.69 0.14
C SER A 260 19.68 21.62 -0.60
N PHE A 261 19.18 20.38 -0.70
CA PHE A 261 19.84 19.33 -1.47
C PHE A 261 19.48 19.42 -2.96
N TYR A 262 20.53 19.46 -3.80
CA TYR A 262 20.44 19.46 -5.25
C TYR A 262 21.32 18.37 -5.84
N TYR A 263 20.93 17.85 -6.99
CA TYR A 263 21.69 16.87 -7.75
C TYR A 263 21.57 17.16 -9.25
N GLU A 264 22.39 16.54 -10.09
CA GLU A 264 22.32 16.73 -11.53
C GLU A 264 21.05 16.09 -12.09
N LYS A 265 20.33 16.82 -12.96
CA LYS A 265 18.99 16.46 -13.44
C LYS A 265 18.89 15.05 -14.03
N ASP A 266 19.91 14.59 -14.73
CA ASP A 266 19.89 13.31 -15.44
C ASP A 266 20.55 12.16 -14.65
N LYS A 267 20.90 12.39 -13.38
CA LYS A 267 21.48 11.39 -12.48
C LYS A 267 20.51 11.02 -11.35
N ASP A 268 20.64 9.79 -10.85
CA ASP A 268 19.93 9.37 -9.65
C ASP A 268 20.75 9.77 -8.41
N MET A 269 20.15 10.55 -7.54
CA MET A 269 20.76 11.03 -6.29
C MET A 269 21.33 9.88 -5.44
N TYR A 270 20.71 8.71 -5.49
CA TYR A 270 21.05 7.55 -4.66
C TYR A 270 21.86 6.47 -5.40
N ALA A 271 22.30 6.71 -6.62
CA ALA A 271 23.07 5.72 -7.40
C ALA A 271 24.53 5.55 -6.95
N GLY A 272 24.98 6.26 -5.90
CA GLY A 272 26.35 6.20 -5.38
C GLY A 272 27.40 6.88 -6.26
N THR A 273 27.09 7.21 -7.51
CA THR A 273 27.94 7.91 -8.48
C THR A 273 27.58 9.38 -8.67
N SER A 274 26.43 9.80 -8.13
CA SER A 274 25.93 11.17 -8.24
C SER A 274 26.47 12.03 -7.12
N GLN A 275 26.87 13.25 -7.46
CA GLN A 275 27.20 14.26 -6.48
C GLN A 275 25.91 14.94 -5.99
N VAL A 276 25.79 15.11 -4.68
CA VAL A 276 24.73 15.90 -4.06
C VAL A 276 25.33 17.19 -3.55
N TYR A 277 24.73 18.30 -3.96
CA TYR A 277 25.19 19.64 -3.63
C TYR A 277 24.32 20.22 -2.50
N VAL A 278 24.97 20.92 -1.59
CA VAL A 278 24.32 21.68 -0.51
C VAL A 278 24.18 23.13 -0.98
N SER A 279 23.00 23.55 -1.43
CA SER A 279 22.79 24.81 -2.17
C SER A 279 23.25 26.06 -1.43
N HIS A 280 23.12 26.11 -0.11
CA HIS A 280 23.54 27.26 0.69
C HIS A 280 25.08 27.39 0.84
N LYS A 281 25.84 26.37 0.41
CA LYS A 281 27.30 26.38 0.29
C LYS A 281 27.76 26.64 -1.14
N VAL A 282 26.83 26.78 -2.10
CA VAL A 282 27.14 27.04 -3.52
C VAL A 282 27.15 28.55 -3.75
N ASP A 283 28.32 29.13 -4.03
CA ASP A 283 28.41 30.54 -4.44
C ASP A 283 28.07 30.68 -5.93
N ARG A 284 28.53 29.76 -6.77
CA ARG A 284 28.23 29.73 -8.22
C ARG A 284 28.18 28.29 -8.74
N TRP A 285 27.11 27.95 -9.48
CA TRP A 285 27.00 26.65 -10.15
C TRP A 285 28.04 26.50 -11.25
N LYS A 286 28.67 25.33 -11.32
CA LYS A 286 29.65 25.00 -12.39
C LYS A 286 28.93 24.96 -13.74
N GLU A 287 29.60 25.46 -14.80
CA GLU A 287 29.06 25.40 -16.16
C GLU A 287 28.79 23.96 -16.60
N GLY A 288 27.68 23.76 -17.29
CA GLY A 288 27.23 22.42 -17.75
C GLY A 288 26.42 21.60 -16.75
N ILE A 289 26.33 22.02 -15.50
CA ILE A 289 25.47 21.34 -14.50
C ILE A 289 24.07 21.95 -14.52
N GLN A 290 23.05 21.11 -14.75
CA GLN A 290 21.64 21.47 -14.50
C GLN A 290 21.22 20.98 -13.12
N PRO A 291 21.19 21.85 -12.09
CA PRO A 291 20.85 21.46 -10.73
C PRO A 291 19.34 21.19 -10.62
N LYS A 292 18.99 20.02 -10.09
CA LYS A 292 17.62 19.64 -9.76
C LYS A 292 17.47 19.55 -8.26
N GLN A 293 16.52 20.31 -7.70
CA GLN A 293 16.19 20.27 -6.28
C GLN A 293 15.56 18.94 -5.91
N CYS A 294 15.95 18.37 -4.78
CA CYS A 294 15.30 17.23 -4.18
C CYS A 294 13.95 17.65 -3.57
N ARG A 295 12.82 17.19 -4.14
CA ARG A 295 11.49 17.75 -3.85
C ARG A 295 10.61 16.93 -2.92
N GLY A 296 11.01 15.77 -2.46
CA GLY A 296 10.12 14.96 -1.64
C GLY A 296 10.78 13.76 -1.01
N GLY A 297 9.97 13.02 -0.25
CA GLY A 297 10.38 11.82 0.43
C GLY A 297 11.09 12.08 1.76
N PHE A 298 11.43 10.99 2.41
CA PHE A 298 12.15 10.97 3.68
C PHE A 298 13.52 10.33 3.50
N VAL A 299 14.46 10.75 4.31
CA VAL A 299 15.80 10.19 4.41
C VAL A 299 16.15 9.94 5.87
N THR A 300 16.90 8.90 6.16
CA THR A 300 17.52 8.69 7.47
C THR A 300 18.99 9.08 7.41
N VAL A 301 19.49 9.64 8.50
CA VAL A 301 20.89 9.98 8.69
C VAL A 301 21.50 8.96 9.62
N ILE A 302 22.46 8.19 9.12
CA ILE A 302 23.14 7.15 9.86
C ILE A 302 24.60 7.57 10.03
N GLN A 303 24.98 7.86 11.26
CA GLN A 303 26.37 8.19 11.59
C GLN A 303 27.13 6.92 11.91
N ASN A 304 28.10 6.56 11.07
CA ASN A 304 29.09 5.53 11.32
C ASN A 304 30.43 6.22 11.63
N ASN A 305 31.31 5.56 12.38
CA ASN A 305 32.56 6.13 12.90
C ASN A 305 33.44 6.87 11.87
N GLU A 306 33.22 6.68 10.56
CA GLU A 306 34.04 7.28 9.51
C GLU A 306 33.24 8.16 8.51
N LYS A 307 31.94 7.93 8.33
CA LYS A 307 31.11 8.64 7.34
C LYS A 307 29.66 8.70 7.73
N THR A 308 29.04 9.84 7.42
CA THR A 308 27.57 9.99 7.49
C THR A 308 26.92 9.42 6.23
N GLU A 309 26.04 8.44 6.38
CA GLU A 309 25.22 7.90 5.30
C GLU A 309 23.82 8.53 5.34
N ILE A 310 23.32 8.97 4.19
CA ILE A 310 21.94 9.39 4.00
C ILE A 310 21.23 8.32 3.19
N LYS A 311 20.31 7.63 3.84
CA LYS A 311 19.56 6.52 3.24
C LYS A 311 18.12 6.95 2.93
N LYS A 312 17.66 6.71 1.71
CA LYS A 312 16.27 6.98 1.34
C LYS A 312 15.33 6.08 2.15
N VAL A 313 14.24 6.63 2.65
CA VAL A 313 13.16 5.85 3.28
C VAL A 313 12.00 5.74 2.30
N ASN A 314 11.62 4.51 1.98
CA ASN A 314 10.48 4.27 1.11
C ASN A 314 9.19 4.31 1.93
N THR A 315 8.26 5.18 1.53
CA THR A 315 6.88 5.20 2.01
C THR A 315 6.01 4.59 0.93
N SER A 316 5.37 3.48 1.23
CA SER A 316 4.38 2.91 0.32
C SER A 316 3.01 3.50 0.61
N SER A 317 2.28 3.85 -0.44
CA SER A 317 0.89 4.29 -0.37
C SER A 317 0.05 3.61 -1.43
N THR A 318 -1.20 3.36 -1.11
CA THR A 318 -2.18 2.73 -2.01
C THR A 318 -3.35 3.66 -2.22
N MET A 319 -3.80 3.77 -3.48
CA MET A 319 -5.00 4.54 -3.83
C MET A 319 -6.19 3.59 -3.97
N ALA A 320 -7.27 3.87 -3.25
CA ALA A 320 -8.51 3.11 -3.31
C ALA A 320 -9.68 4.00 -3.72
N ILE A 321 -10.41 3.59 -4.76
CA ILE A 321 -11.62 4.27 -5.21
C ILE A 321 -12.78 3.83 -4.33
N LYS A 322 -13.59 4.79 -3.90
CA LYS A 322 -14.77 4.60 -3.04
C LYS A 322 -15.98 5.27 -3.67
N THR A 323 -17.13 4.67 -3.46
CA THR A 323 -18.43 5.21 -3.87
C THR A 323 -19.32 5.37 -2.66
N ALA A 324 -20.03 6.47 -2.54
CA ALA A 324 -21.10 6.58 -1.55
C ALA A 324 -22.24 5.64 -1.94
N TRP A 325 -22.84 4.98 -0.95
CA TRP A 325 -23.89 4.01 -1.12
C TRP A 325 -25.19 4.53 -0.51
N SER A 326 -26.24 4.64 -1.31
CA SER A 326 -27.57 4.96 -0.82
C SER A 326 -28.20 3.76 -0.10
N ARG A 327 -28.70 3.98 1.11
CA ARG A 327 -29.40 2.94 1.87
C ARG A 327 -30.80 2.67 1.32
N ASP A 328 -31.47 3.71 0.83
CA ASP A 328 -32.85 3.66 0.36
C ASP A 328 -32.95 2.94 -0.97
N THR A 329 -32.12 3.30 -1.93
CA THR A 329 -32.10 2.71 -3.27
C THR A 329 -31.23 1.44 -3.34
N ARG A 330 -30.42 1.15 -2.33
CA ARG A 330 -29.41 0.06 -2.30
C ARG A 330 -28.51 0.06 -3.53
N SER A 331 -28.13 1.26 -3.99
CA SER A 331 -27.30 1.50 -5.17
C SER A 331 -26.24 2.57 -4.89
N PRO A 332 -25.18 2.65 -5.70
CA PRO A 332 -24.24 3.76 -5.65
C PRO A 332 -24.92 5.11 -5.87
N GLU A 333 -24.60 6.09 -5.05
CA GLU A 333 -25.04 7.48 -5.25
C GLU A 333 -24.40 8.06 -6.51
N LYS A 334 -25.20 8.73 -7.33
CA LYS A 334 -24.72 9.37 -8.56
C LYS A 334 -23.72 10.48 -8.24
N SER A 335 -22.64 10.54 -9.00
CA SER A 335 -21.60 11.58 -8.89
C SER A 335 -20.86 11.66 -7.54
N GLN A 336 -20.92 10.60 -6.73
CA GLN A 336 -20.22 10.54 -5.44
C GLN A 336 -19.09 9.47 -5.46
N LEU A 337 -18.25 9.57 -6.49
CA LEU A 337 -17.00 8.83 -6.57
C LEU A 337 -15.88 9.65 -5.95
N PHE A 338 -15.11 9.04 -5.05
CA PHE A 338 -13.93 9.67 -4.44
C PHE A 338 -12.82 8.62 -4.27
N ALA A 339 -11.58 9.08 -4.22
CA ALA A 339 -10.44 8.22 -3.98
C ALA A 339 -9.74 8.59 -2.67
N TYR A 340 -9.32 7.60 -1.93
CA TYR A 340 -8.43 7.75 -0.79
C TYR A 340 -7.04 7.24 -1.15
N GLU A 341 -6.06 8.09 -0.99
CA GLU A 341 -4.69 7.67 -0.82
C GLU A 341 -4.47 7.32 0.66
N SER A 342 -3.87 6.19 0.95
CA SER A 342 -3.58 5.71 2.30
C SER A 342 -2.15 5.24 2.41
N LEU A 343 -1.52 5.48 3.56
CA LEU A 343 -0.27 4.83 3.93
C LEU A 343 -0.51 3.36 4.18
N ASP A 344 0.37 2.51 3.68
CA ASP A 344 0.17 1.06 3.71
C ASP A 344 0.42 0.48 5.11
N LYS A 345 -0.34 -0.55 5.44
CA LYS A 345 -0.11 -1.43 6.59
C LYS A 345 1.33 -1.93 6.63
N GLY A 346 1.91 -1.99 7.83
CA GLY A 346 3.26 -2.48 8.08
C GLY A 346 4.34 -1.40 8.08
N LEU A 347 4.02 -0.15 7.71
CA LEU A 347 4.97 0.95 7.88
C LEU A 347 5.24 1.21 9.35
N GLU A 348 6.52 1.40 9.69
CA GLU A 348 6.98 1.83 10.99
C GLU A 348 7.38 3.29 10.95
N MET A 349 6.96 4.03 11.97
CA MET A 349 7.24 5.45 12.13
C MET A 349 7.74 5.72 13.55
N LEU A 350 8.66 6.67 13.67
CA LEU A 350 9.23 7.07 14.96
C LEU A 350 8.87 8.53 15.24
N PHE A 351 8.56 8.82 16.51
CA PHE A 351 8.32 10.17 16.99
C PHE A 351 8.73 10.33 18.45
N CYS A 352 8.80 11.58 18.90
CA CYS A 352 9.04 11.89 20.30
C CYS A 352 8.02 12.89 20.83
N VAL A 353 7.85 12.89 22.14
CA VAL A 353 7.13 13.93 22.89
C VAL A 353 8.09 14.58 23.84
N GLU A 354 8.29 15.89 23.72
CA GLU A 354 9.13 16.66 24.63
C GLU A 354 8.34 17.19 25.81
N LEU A 355 8.94 17.14 26.99
CA LEU A 355 8.35 17.57 28.25
C LEU A 355 9.17 18.70 28.85
N ALA A 356 8.47 19.75 29.26
CA ALA A 356 9.04 20.92 29.94
C ALA A 356 8.33 21.19 31.27
N GLY A 357 8.83 22.13 32.04
CA GLY A 357 8.21 22.54 33.32
C GLY A 357 8.52 21.58 34.48
N GLU A 358 7.83 21.78 35.59
CA GLU A 358 8.09 21.05 36.84
C GLU A 358 7.39 19.68 36.94
N ASN A 359 6.31 19.47 36.17
CA ASN A 359 5.45 18.29 36.26
C ASN A 359 5.77 17.20 35.22
N LYS A 360 7.00 17.14 34.73
CA LYS A 360 7.40 16.23 33.62
C LYS A 360 7.07 14.76 33.90
N GLN A 361 7.40 14.24 35.09
CA GLN A 361 7.18 12.84 35.44
C GLN A 361 5.69 12.46 35.35
N ARG A 362 4.83 13.25 35.98
CA ARG A 362 3.38 13.03 35.95
C ARG A 362 2.81 13.13 34.55
N ASN A 363 3.25 14.14 33.76
CA ASN A 363 2.81 14.31 32.40
C ASN A 363 3.27 13.13 31.51
N ALA A 364 4.48 12.61 31.76
CA ALA A 364 4.99 11.43 31.08
C ALA A 364 4.09 10.20 31.33
N GLU A 365 3.73 9.92 32.58
CA GLU A 365 2.83 8.81 32.92
C GLU A 365 1.48 8.92 32.22
N ILE A 366 0.86 10.11 32.23
CA ILE A 366 -0.42 10.36 31.54
C ILE A 366 -0.29 10.12 30.04
N ILE A 367 0.77 10.62 29.41
CA ILE A 367 0.99 10.52 27.97
C ILE A 367 1.28 9.09 27.55
N VAL A 368 2.16 8.37 28.26
CA VAL A 368 2.48 6.98 27.97
C VAL A 368 1.24 6.10 28.11
N ASN A 369 0.45 6.26 29.18
CA ASN A 369 -0.81 5.53 29.36
C ASN A 369 -1.83 5.84 28.24
N ALA A 370 -1.88 7.07 27.77
CA ALA A 370 -2.80 7.45 26.70
C ALA A 370 -2.36 6.93 25.33
N LEU A 371 -1.06 6.93 25.03
CA LEU A 371 -0.52 6.59 23.72
C LEU A 371 -0.23 5.10 23.52
N SER A 372 0.28 4.38 24.54
CA SER A 372 0.75 3.01 24.39
C SER A 372 -0.34 2.01 23.98
N GLY A 373 0.00 1.10 23.06
CA GLY A 373 -0.86 0.03 22.55
C GLY A 373 -1.65 0.41 21.30
N ILE A 374 -2.73 -0.34 21.06
CA ILE A 374 -3.54 -0.14 19.85
C ILE A 374 -4.33 1.15 19.95
N ARG A 375 -4.13 2.03 18.97
CA ARG A 375 -4.80 3.34 18.85
C ARG A 375 -5.35 3.54 17.45
N ARG A 376 -6.13 4.61 17.26
CA ARG A 376 -6.79 4.94 16.00
C ARG A 376 -6.46 6.36 15.57
N VAL A 377 -5.91 6.49 14.36
CA VAL A 377 -5.52 7.77 13.77
C VAL A 377 -6.17 7.97 12.41
N GLY A 378 -6.27 9.19 11.96
CA GLY A 378 -6.74 9.55 10.64
C GLY A 378 -8.25 9.41 10.42
N ARG A 379 -8.62 9.24 9.15
CA ARG A 379 -10.01 9.19 8.66
C ARG A 379 -10.51 7.75 8.56
N SER A 380 -11.83 7.56 8.60
CA SER A 380 -12.51 6.24 8.48
C SER A 380 -12.08 5.20 9.51
N ARG A 381 -11.61 5.63 10.67
CA ARG A 381 -11.02 4.84 11.76
C ARG A 381 -11.96 3.90 12.51
N SER A 382 -13.19 3.71 12.05
CA SER A 382 -14.15 2.76 12.64
C SER A 382 -14.23 1.43 11.88
N ALA A 383 -13.60 1.36 10.70
CA ALA A 383 -13.51 0.15 9.90
C ALA A 383 -12.47 0.33 8.79
N GLN A 384 -11.69 -0.68 8.51
CA GLN A 384 -10.70 -0.77 7.43
C GLN A 384 -9.42 0.03 7.68
N TYR A 385 -9.51 1.30 8.13
CA TYR A 385 -8.39 2.24 8.21
C TYR A 385 -8.08 2.67 9.64
N GLY A 386 -6.86 3.16 9.83
CA GLY A 386 -6.47 3.98 10.96
C GLY A 386 -6.05 3.23 12.21
N LEU A 387 -5.88 1.91 12.18
CA LEU A 387 -5.39 1.14 13.31
C LEU A 387 -3.88 1.19 13.38
N VAL A 388 -3.35 1.67 14.48
CA VAL A 388 -1.91 1.75 14.76
C VAL A 388 -1.59 1.14 16.11
N ASP A 389 -0.38 0.63 16.25
CA ASP A 389 0.17 0.14 17.51
C ASP A 389 1.32 1.08 17.92
N ILE A 390 1.21 1.67 19.08
CA ILE A 390 2.18 2.64 19.59
C ILE A 390 2.90 2.00 20.78
N GLU A 391 4.22 1.91 20.67
CA GLU A 391 5.08 1.38 21.70
C GLU A 391 6.07 2.45 22.16
N GLN A 392 6.23 2.61 23.48
CA GLN A 392 7.31 3.42 24.02
C GLN A 392 8.64 2.69 23.81
N VAL A 393 9.65 3.41 23.33
CA VAL A 393 10.98 2.89 23.06
C VAL A 393 12.04 3.75 23.76
N THR A 394 13.28 3.24 23.84
CA THR A 394 14.40 4.02 24.38
C THR A 394 14.96 4.99 23.32
N LYS A 395 15.82 5.93 23.75
CA LYS A 395 16.51 6.87 22.84
C LYS A 395 17.30 6.13 21.75
N GLU A 396 17.97 5.03 22.10
CA GLU A 396 18.78 4.23 21.16
C GLU A 396 17.93 3.56 20.09
N ASN A 397 16.64 3.37 20.35
CA ASN A 397 15.66 2.83 19.39
C ASN A 397 14.87 3.90 18.63
N CYS A 398 15.21 5.19 18.83
CA CYS A 398 14.64 6.32 18.10
C CYS A 398 15.71 7.37 17.83
N ASN A 399 16.68 7.03 16.99
CA ASN A 399 17.77 7.93 16.65
C ASN A 399 17.27 9.11 15.81
N MET A 400 17.56 10.31 16.26
CA MET A 400 17.25 11.57 15.60
C MET A 400 18.52 12.41 15.53
N PRO A 401 18.73 13.20 14.46
CA PRO A 401 19.81 14.16 14.42
C PRO A 401 19.67 15.20 15.53
N GLU A 402 20.78 15.55 16.14
CA GLU A 402 20.84 16.57 17.20
C GLU A 402 21.26 17.92 16.60
N SER A 403 20.90 19.00 17.29
CA SER A 403 21.34 20.34 16.95
C SER A 403 22.77 20.58 17.40
N ASP A 404 23.59 21.18 16.54
CA ASP A 404 24.85 21.79 16.96
C ASP A 404 24.67 23.31 17.10
N ARG A 405 24.70 23.78 18.35
CA ARG A 405 24.59 25.18 18.70
C ARG A 405 25.94 25.83 18.96
N SER A 406 27.02 25.18 18.59
CA SER A 406 28.36 25.76 18.74
C SER A 406 28.50 27.06 17.90
N LYS A 407 29.39 27.93 18.33
CA LYS A 407 29.63 29.19 17.60
C LYS A 407 30.23 28.86 16.24
N SER A 408 29.52 29.25 15.16
CA SER A 408 30.03 29.12 13.81
C SER A 408 31.21 30.08 13.56
N SER A 409 32.24 29.62 12.88
CA SER A 409 33.44 30.41 12.57
C SER A 409 33.14 31.60 11.66
N ASP A 410 32.15 31.49 10.80
CA ASP A 410 31.72 32.52 9.85
C ASP A 410 30.45 33.26 10.32
N GLY A 411 29.93 32.96 11.50
CA GLY A 411 28.70 33.53 12.05
C GLY A 411 27.42 33.19 11.30
N ILE A 412 27.45 32.16 10.44
CA ILE A 412 26.30 31.70 9.65
C ILE A 412 25.81 30.38 10.21
N TYR A 413 24.51 30.29 10.51
CA TYR A 413 23.83 29.11 11.06
C TYR A 413 22.77 28.60 10.09
N ALA A 414 22.74 27.30 9.89
CA ALA A 414 21.67 26.62 9.17
C ALA A 414 20.56 26.21 10.14
N VAL A 415 19.31 26.56 9.85
CA VAL A 415 18.15 26.16 10.61
C VAL A 415 17.30 25.26 9.74
N TYR A 416 17.25 23.97 10.05
CA TYR A 416 16.46 22.98 9.32
C TYR A 416 15.12 22.80 10.00
N ALA A 417 14.01 22.93 9.27
CA ALA A 417 12.66 22.68 9.75
C ALA A 417 12.37 21.18 9.78
N ASP A 418 12.46 20.55 10.95
CA ASP A 418 12.12 19.13 11.13
C ASP A 418 10.60 18.90 11.13
N SER A 419 9.84 19.83 11.70
CA SER A 419 8.38 19.87 11.58
C SER A 419 7.93 21.10 10.76
N ARG A 420 6.63 21.18 10.50
CA ARG A 420 5.99 22.37 9.91
C ARG A 420 6.09 23.56 10.85
N LEU A 421 6.37 24.73 10.33
CA LEU A 421 6.50 25.94 11.14
C LEU A 421 5.35 26.91 10.82
N ILE A 422 4.72 27.45 11.87
CA ILE A 422 3.65 28.45 11.75
C ILE A 422 4.06 29.68 12.55
N PHE A 423 4.17 30.82 11.84
CA PHE A 423 4.40 32.11 12.45
C PHE A 423 3.15 32.96 12.25
N LEU A 424 2.71 33.62 13.32
CA LEU A 424 1.54 34.50 13.32
C LEU A 424 1.99 35.94 13.54
N ASP A 425 1.38 36.85 12.79
CA ASP A 425 1.55 38.29 13.01
C ASP A 425 0.75 38.78 14.24
N SER A 426 0.80 40.08 14.53
CA SER A 426 0.06 40.70 15.64
C SER A 426 -1.46 40.61 15.52
N ALA A 427 -1.98 40.35 14.31
CA ALA A 427 -3.38 40.14 14.03
C ALA A 427 -3.78 38.65 14.07
N GLY A 428 -2.83 37.74 14.36
CA GLY A 428 -3.02 36.29 14.37
C GLY A 428 -3.08 35.66 12.97
N GLN A 429 -2.64 36.36 11.93
CA GLN A 429 -2.61 35.83 10.57
C GLN A 429 -1.28 35.14 10.28
N PRO A 430 -1.28 34.02 9.53
CA PRO A 430 -0.05 33.35 9.15
C PRO A 430 0.83 34.24 8.27
N HIS A 431 2.13 34.28 8.55
CA HIS A 431 3.10 34.91 7.67
C HIS A 431 4.28 33.99 7.37
N PHE A 432 4.92 34.19 6.18
CA PHE A 432 5.94 33.30 5.63
C PHE A 432 7.36 33.87 5.69
N GLN A 433 7.54 35.03 6.27
CA GLN A 433 8.82 35.71 6.42
C GLN A 433 9.09 36.01 7.90
N PRO A 434 9.49 34.98 8.70
CA PRO A 434 9.83 35.19 10.10
C PRO A 434 11.06 36.10 10.20
N ALA A 435 11.18 36.80 11.34
CA ALA A 435 12.41 37.48 11.71
C ALA A 435 13.41 36.46 12.30
N ALA A 436 14.70 36.78 12.34
CA ALA A 436 15.71 35.90 12.93
C ALA A 436 15.42 35.58 14.41
N LYS A 437 14.84 36.50 15.15
CA LYS A 437 14.40 36.29 16.54
C LYS A 437 13.32 35.21 16.67
N ASP A 438 12.44 35.06 15.66
CA ASP A 438 11.39 34.04 15.67
C ASP A 438 11.98 32.64 15.49
N LEU A 439 13.25 32.55 15.03
CA LEU A 439 14.04 31.33 14.89
C LEU A 439 15.04 31.14 16.05
N GLY A 440 14.90 31.86 17.17
CA GLY A 440 15.71 31.68 18.36
C GLY A 440 17.03 32.47 18.38
N PHE A 441 17.22 33.43 17.47
CA PHE A 441 18.39 34.28 17.40
C PHE A 441 18.16 35.66 18.05
N THR A 442 19.20 36.43 18.18
CA THR A 442 19.14 37.80 18.73
C THR A 442 18.58 38.79 17.69
N ASP A 443 18.15 39.96 18.14
CA ASP A 443 17.51 40.97 17.26
C ASP A 443 18.45 41.54 16.18
N ASP A 444 19.75 41.46 16.37
CA ASP A 444 20.80 41.87 15.41
C ASP A 444 21.11 40.82 14.34
N ALA A 445 20.56 39.64 14.48
CA ALA A 445 20.70 38.57 13.48
C ALA A 445 19.84 38.85 12.23
N LYS A 446 20.28 38.33 11.08
CA LYS A 446 19.59 38.49 9.79
C LYS A 446 19.44 37.17 9.07
N ILE A 447 18.26 36.93 8.48
CA ILE A 447 18.04 35.80 7.59
C ILE A 447 18.62 36.15 6.21
N LEU A 448 19.48 35.27 5.69
CA LEU A 448 20.07 35.36 4.33
C LEU A 448 19.09 34.66 3.38
N TRP A 449 18.12 35.42 2.88
CA TRP A 449 17.01 34.86 2.05
C TRP A 449 17.53 34.28 0.74
N GLU A 450 18.58 34.82 0.17
CA GLU A 450 19.23 34.36 -1.07
C GLU A 450 19.88 32.97 -0.93
N LYS A 451 20.27 32.60 0.30
CA LYS A 451 20.84 31.29 0.63
C LYS A 451 19.82 30.33 1.27
N SER A 452 18.62 30.81 1.63
CA SER A 452 17.56 30.03 2.26
C SER A 452 16.72 29.31 1.22
N GLN A 453 16.21 28.13 1.57
CA GLN A 453 15.34 27.30 0.69
C GLN A 453 14.07 26.96 1.44
N ILE A 454 12.96 27.59 1.07
CA ILE A 454 11.69 27.51 1.78
C ILE A 454 10.62 26.93 0.89
N ARG A 455 9.78 26.09 1.46
CA ARG A 455 8.52 25.59 0.89
C ARG A 455 7.37 25.95 1.82
N THR A 456 6.19 26.08 1.28
CA THR A 456 4.99 26.41 2.07
C THR A 456 3.99 25.25 2.05
N PHE A 457 3.12 25.21 3.04
CA PHE A 457 2.02 24.26 3.13
C PHE A 457 0.69 24.95 3.49
N SER A 458 -0.40 24.26 3.19
CA SER A 458 -1.71 24.52 3.73
C SER A 458 -2.29 23.21 4.26
N TYR A 459 -2.91 23.24 5.43
CA TYR A 459 -3.41 22.05 6.11
C TYR A 459 -4.67 22.37 6.91
N SER A 460 -5.70 21.53 6.77
CA SER A 460 -6.96 21.62 7.49
C SER A 460 -7.08 20.48 8.49
N SER A 461 -6.86 20.74 9.76
CA SER A 461 -7.03 19.72 10.80
C SER A 461 -8.52 19.39 11.01
N PHE A 462 -8.83 18.10 11.19
CA PHE A 462 -10.20 17.66 11.49
C PHE A 462 -10.43 17.55 13.00
N ASN A 463 -11.43 18.26 13.50
CA ASN A 463 -11.85 18.19 14.89
C ASN A 463 -12.97 17.14 15.06
N SER A 464 -12.64 16.03 15.72
CA SER A 464 -13.57 14.90 15.88
C SER A 464 -14.71 15.19 16.86
N GLN A 465 -14.59 16.14 17.77
CA GLN A 465 -15.64 16.55 18.68
C GLN A 465 -16.68 17.42 17.98
N ARG A 466 -16.22 18.36 17.16
CA ARG A 466 -17.10 19.22 16.35
C ARG A 466 -17.60 18.54 15.07
N VAL A 467 -17.01 17.42 14.69
CA VAL A 467 -17.27 16.69 13.42
C VAL A 467 -17.07 17.60 12.19
N THR A 468 -16.11 18.53 12.27
CA THR A 468 -15.79 19.50 11.21
C THR A 468 -14.30 19.78 11.15
N HIS A 469 -13.85 20.38 10.05
CA HIS A 469 -12.49 20.91 9.95
C HIS A 469 -12.34 22.20 10.74
N ASN A 470 -11.19 22.39 11.37
CA ASN A 470 -10.76 23.66 11.91
C ASN A 470 -10.40 24.64 10.77
N SER A 471 -10.10 25.90 11.14
CA SER A 471 -9.51 26.86 10.20
C SER A 471 -8.23 26.29 9.57
N ASP A 472 -7.98 26.67 8.34
CA ASP A 472 -6.78 26.25 7.62
C ASP A 472 -5.52 26.81 8.28
N TYR A 473 -4.58 25.96 8.56
CA TYR A 473 -3.22 26.34 8.90
C TYR A 473 -2.41 26.57 7.63
N ALA A 474 -1.66 27.65 7.59
CA ALA A 474 -0.69 27.90 6.53
C ALA A 474 0.65 28.28 7.15
N GLY A 475 1.74 27.85 6.54
CA GLY A 475 3.06 28.07 7.09
C GLY A 475 4.17 27.49 6.20
N ILE A 476 5.29 27.23 6.81
CA ILE A 476 6.51 26.76 6.18
C ILE A 476 6.60 25.24 6.32
N GLU A 477 6.76 24.55 5.21
CA GLU A 477 6.78 23.09 5.15
C GLU A 477 8.10 22.54 5.72
N LYS A 478 8.02 21.38 6.37
CA LYS A 478 9.18 20.63 6.85
C LYS A 478 10.19 20.35 5.72
N GLY A 479 11.47 20.28 6.08
CA GLY A 479 12.56 20.20 5.12
C GLY A 479 13.02 21.55 4.57
N SER A 480 12.35 22.65 4.90
CA SER A 480 12.83 24.01 4.60
C SER A 480 14.09 24.33 5.40
N VAL A 481 14.97 25.15 4.83
CA VAL A 481 16.25 25.50 5.42
C VAL A 481 16.40 27.03 5.40
N PHE A 482 16.59 27.63 6.57
CA PHE A 482 16.95 29.04 6.72
C PHE A 482 18.43 29.16 6.97
N MET A 483 19.05 30.17 6.38
CA MET A 483 20.42 30.57 6.67
C MET A 483 20.37 31.88 7.45
N VAL A 484 20.93 31.87 8.65
CA VAL A 484 20.88 33.02 9.56
C VAL A 484 22.29 33.48 9.87
N GLN A 485 22.58 34.74 9.59
CA GLN A 485 23.79 35.38 10.00
C GLN A 485 23.57 36.00 11.40
N SER A 486 24.37 35.59 12.37
CA SER A 486 24.24 36.01 13.75
C SER A 486 25.59 36.10 14.44
N PRO A 487 25.84 37.14 15.27
CA PRO A 487 27.05 37.26 16.09
C PRO A 487 27.08 36.26 17.27
N ALA A 488 25.93 35.76 17.65
CA ALA A 488 25.77 34.80 18.75
C ALA A 488 25.02 33.54 18.30
N PRO A 489 25.30 32.38 18.95
CA PRO A 489 24.55 31.17 18.66
C PRO A 489 23.08 31.30 19.04
N PRO A 490 22.20 30.44 18.47
CA PRO A 490 20.76 30.46 18.81
C PRO A 490 20.55 30.13 20.30
N SER A 491 19.69 30.91 20.93
CA SER A 491 19.27 30.74 22.32
C SER A 491 17.81 30.23 22.39
N GLY A 492 17.42 29.63 23.50
CA GLY A 492 16.08 29.09 23.65
C GLY A 492 15.97 27.60 23.35
N ASP A 493 14.76 27.12 23.14
CA ASP A 493 14.51 25.71 22.81
C ASP A 493 14.53 25.45 21.30
N GLU A 494 14.33 24.20 20.90
CA GLU A 494 14.28 23.79 19.47
C GLU A 494 12.89 23.94 18.87
N TRP A 495 11.95 24.51 19.60
CA TRP A 495 10.58 24.74 19.16
C TRP A 495 10.32 26.23 18.98
N VAL A 496 10.05 26.63 17.75
CA VAL A 496 9.84 28.01 17.33
C VAL A 496 8.42 28.24 16.80
N GLY A 497 7.95 29.48 16.80
CA GLY A 497 6.63 29.82 16.28
C GLY A 497 5.46 29.38 17.18
N SER A 498 4.32 29.09 16.55
CA SER A 498 3.02 28.82 17.19
C SER A 498 2.61 27.35 17.12
N PHE A 499 1.63 26.94 17.93
CA PHE A 499 1.04 25.59 17.97
C PHE A 499 2.03 24.45 18.29
N LYS A 500 3.02 24.72 19.15
CA LYS A 500 4.08 23.77 19.52
C LYS A 500 3.56 22.46 20.12
N SER A 501 2.51 22.53 20.93
CA SER A 501 1.88 21.33 21.52
C SER A 501 1.29 20.39 20.45
N GLU A 502 0.87 20.92 19.29
CA GLU A 502 0.28 20.16 18.19
C GLU A 502 1.33 19.59 17.20
N GLY A 503 2.64 19.80 17.47
CA GLY A 503 3.74 19.28 16.66
C GLY A 503 4.32 20.27 15.64
N PHE A 504 3.92 21.53 15.68
CA PHE A 504 4.52 22.57 14.84
C PHE A 504 5.71 23.22 15.55
N GLY A 505 6.73 23.58 14.79
CA GLY A 505 7.81 24.45 15.26
C GLY A 505 9.13 23.78 15.56
N HIS A 506 9.29 22.47 15.48
CA HIS A 506 10.56 21.81 15.77
C HIS A 506 11.60 22.11 14.68
N VAL A 507 12.79 22.58 15.10
CA VAL A 507 13.92 22.89 14.21
C VAL A 507 15.20 22.22 14.72
N ILE A 508 16.13 21.98 13.81
CA ILE A 508 17.48 21.48 14.08
C ILE A 508 18.48 22.51 13.61
N TYR A 509 19.36 22.96 14.51
CA TYR A 509 20.41 23.95 14.20
C TYR A 509 21.68 23.23 13.74
N ASN A 510 22.29 23.71 12.66
CA ASN A 510 23.54 23.22 12.06
C ASN A 510 23.65 21.69 12.01
N PRO A 511 22.66 20.98 11.43
CA PRO A 511 22.72 19.53 11.40
C PRO A 511 23.91 19.04 10.60
N THR A 512 24.57 17.99 11.09
CA THR A 512 25.81 17.40 10.51
C THR A 512 25.62 16.91 9.06
N PHE A 513 24.41 16.62 8.64
CA PHE A 513 24.16 16.22 7.24
C PHE A 513 24.29 17.36 6.21
N PHE A 514 24.55 18.61 6.65
CA PHE A 514 24.91 19.72 5.76
C PHE A 514 26.43 19.91 5.62
N GLU A 515 27.24 19.06 6.21
CA GLU A 515 28.68 19.10 6.05
C GLU A 515 29.08 18.86 4.59
N VAL A 516 30.06 19.63 4.16
CA VAL A 516 30.66 19.54 2.83
C VAL A 516 32.16 19.31 2.97
N ALA A 517 32.80 18.77 1.94
CA ALA A 517 34.26 18.69 1.92
C ALA A 517 34.87 20.07 1.92
N ASP A 518 36.05 20.24 2.52
CA ASP A 518 36.73 21.51 2.64
C ASP A 518 36.87 22.23 1.28
N GLY A 519 36.32 23.45 1.21
CA GLY A 519 36.37 24.28 0.00
C GLY A 519 35.46 23.85 -1.15
N ASP A 520 34.53 22.89 -0.90
CA ASP A 520 33.57 22.41 -1.89
C ASP A 520 32.12 22.71 -1.45
N CYS A 521 31.18 22.50 -2.35
CA CYS A 521 29.74 22.60 -2.13
C CYS A 521 29.05 21.20 -2.22
N VAL A 522 29.83 20.16 -2.43
CA VAL A 522 29.39 18.78 -2.51
C VAL A 522 29.27 18.21 -1.10
N SER A 523 28.14 17.60 -0.78
CA SER A 523 27.91 16.93 0.51
C SER A 523 28.98 15.87 0.78
N SER A 524 29.52 15.87 2.00
CA SER A 524 30.43 14.82 2.49
C SER A 524 29.70 13.49 2.78
N CYS A 525 28.36 13.51 2.82
CA CYS A 525 27.53 12.35 3.08
C CYS A 525 27.47 11.41 1.87
N LYS A 526 27.37 10.10 2.16
CA LYS A 526 27.11 9.08 1.15
C LYS A 526 25.60 8.84 1.02
N PHE A 527 25.05 9.02 -0.19
CA PHE A 527 23.63 8.79 -0.48
C PHE A 527 23.43 7.35 -0.97
N VAL A 528 22.52 6.62 -0.32
CA VAL A 528 22.27 5.18 -0.58
C VAL A 528 20.79 4.95 -0.79
N LYS A 529 20.42 4.12 -1.77
CA LYS A 529 19.05 3.60 -1.87
C LYS A 529 18.70 2.80 -0.61
N ALA A 530 17.46 2.88 -0.15
CA ALA A 530 16.97 1.84 0.72
C ALA A 530 17.04 0.52 -0.07
N GLU A 531 17.74 -0.46 0.44
CA GLU A 531 17.49 -1.82 0.01
C GLU A 531 16.04 -2.10 0.39
N ASP A 532 15.23 -2.46 -0.60
CA ASP A 532 13.94 -3.06 -0.28
C ASP A 532 14.30 -4.26 0.59
N SER A 533 13.96 -4.22 1.88
CA SER A 533 13.98 -5.42 2.68
C SER A 533 12.99 -6.34 1.99
N CYS A 534 13.52 -7.25 1.17
CA CYS A 534 12.76 -8.43 0.78
C CYS A 534 12.38 -9.07 2.11
N ALA A 535 11.14 -8.83 2.56
CA ALA A 535 10.60 -9.57 3.67
C ALA A 535 10.77 -11.03 3.26
N GLU A 536 11.68 -11.75 3.90
CA GLU A 536 11.74 -13.20 3.75
C GLU A 536 10.38 -13.69 4.22
N TYR A 537 9.53 -14.03 3.26
CA TYR A 537 8.24 -14.64 3.54
C TYR A 537 8.51 -16.05 4.09
N CYS A 538 8.69 -16.17 5.39
CA CYS A 538 8.79 -17.47 6.04
C CYS A 538 7.49 -18.22 5.84
N CYS A 539 7.58 -19.44 5.30
CA CYS A 539 6.45 -20.34 5.17
C CYS A 539 5.77 -20.50 6.53
N GLY A 540 4.50 -20.10 6.61
CA GLY A 540 3.69 -20.20 7.83
C GLY A 540 2.87 -21.49 7.88
N THR A 541 2.35 -21.83 9.06
CA THR A 541 1.42 -22.94 9.23
C THR A 541 0.07 -22.60 8.60
N MET A 542 -0.50 -23.55 7.86
CA MET A 542 -1.81 -23.47 7.23
C MET A 542 -2.79 -24.48 7.88
N THR A 543 -4.06 -24.16 7.85
CA THR A 543 -5.12 -25.11 8.19
C THR A 543 -5.30 -26.13 7.05
N GLU A 544 -5.94 -27.29 7.32
CA GLU A 544 -6.21 -28.32 6.30
C GLU A 544 -6.99 -27.76 5.09
N GLN A 545 -7.93 -26.84 5.30
CA GLN A 545 -8.69 -26.22 4.21
C GLN A 545 -7.81 -25.25 3.38
N GLU A 546 -6.92 -24.50 4.03
CA GLU A 546 -5.97 -23.65 3.35
C GLU A 546 -4.94 -24.44 2.55
N GLU A 547 -4.48 -25.60 3.07
CA GLU A 547 -3.62 -26.52 2.33
C GLU A 547 -4.29 -27.07 1.06
N ARG A 548 -5.58 -27.35 1.11
CA ARG A 548 -6.35 -27.79 -0.07
C ARG A 548 -6.39 -26.71 -1.14
N LEU A 549 -6.67 -25.47 -0.75
CA LEU A 549 -6.64 -24.33 -1.67
C LEU A 549 -5.24 -24.16 -2.25
N PHE A 550 -4.20 -24.18 -1.42
CA PHE A 550 -2.83 -24.02 -1.82
C PHE A 550 -2.39 -25.08 -2.86
N LYS A 551 -2.67 -26.35 -2.60
CA LYS A 551 -2.41 -27.46 -3.57
C LYS A 551 -3.17 -27.29 -4.88
N TRP A 552 -4.39 -26.77 -4.81
CA TRP A 552 -5.16 -26.45 -6.03
C TRP A 552 -4.50 -25.32 -6.83
N LEU A 553 -4.02 -24.25 -6.18
CA LEU A 553 -3.31 -23.16 -6.83
C LEU A 553 -1.99 -23.63 -7.47
N GLU A 554 -1.23 -24.50 -6.79
CA GLU A 554 -0.02 -25.12 -7.37
C GLU A 554 -0.34 -25.95 -8.62
N SER A 555 -1.44 -26.70 -8.57
CA SER A 555 -1.89 -27.49 -9.72
C SER A 555 -2.31 -26.58 -10.88
N ALA A 556 -3.03 -25.50 -10.61
CA ALA A 556 -3.44 -24.51 -11.61
C ALA A 556 -2.23 -23.82 -12.26
N LYS A 557 -1.20 -23.50 -11.47
CA LYS A 557 0.07 -22.95 -11.99
C LYS A 557 0.76 -23.95 -12.92
N LYS A 558 0.93 -25.20 -12.49
CA LYS A 558 1.55 -26.26 -13.31
C LYS A 558 0.80 -26.44 -14.63
N GLU A 559 -0.54 -26.45 -14.59
CA GLU A 559 -1.36 -26.57 -15.81
C GLU A 559 -1.16 -25.35 -16.74
N SER A 560 -1.12 -24.13 -16.18
CA SER A 560 -0.86 -22.89 -16.94
C SER A 560 0.53 -22.91 -17.59
N ASP A 561 1.57 -23.32 -16.86
CA ASP A 561 2.94 -23.39 -17.34
C ASP A 561 3.05 -24.37 -18.52
N VAL A 562 2.41 -25.54 -18.41
CA VAL A 562 2.35 -26.53 -19.50
C VAL A 562 1.61 -25.96 -20.72
N MET A 563 0.47 -25.32 -20.52
CA MET A 563 -0.31 -24.74 -21.63
C MET A 563 0.44 -23.60 -22.32
N SER A 564 1.18 -22.78 -21.57
CA SER A 564 2.05 -21.75 -22.12
C SER A 564 3.18 -22.37 -22.95
N GLY A 565 3.84 -23.40 -22.44
CA GLY A 565 4.87 -24.14 -23.20
C GLY A 565 4.33 -24.77 -24.48
N ILE A 566 3.14 -25.37 -24.44
CA ILE A 566 2.44 -25.89 -25.63
C ILE A 566 2.17 -24.77 -26.64
N PHE A 567 1.69 -23.60 -26.15
CA PHE A 567 1.41 -22.47 -27.04
C PHE A 567 2.68 -21.94 -27.73
N ASP A 568 3.77 -21.81 -27.00
CA ASP A 568 5.07 -21.37 -27.54
C ASP A 568 5.63 -22.38 -28.56
N LEU A 569 5.60 -23.67 -28.22
CA LEU A 569 5.98 -24.74 -29.14
C LEU A 569 5.12 -24.71 -30.42
N ASN A 570 3.82 -24.56 -30.31
CA ASN A 570 2.93 -24.46 -31.45
C ASN A 570 3.19 -23.20 -32.30
N ASN A 571 3.58 -22.08 -31.70
CA ASN A 571 3.99 -20.88 -32.44
C ASN A 571 5.31 -21.08 -33.18
N GLU A 572 6.30 -21.76 -32.60
CA GLU A 572 7.52 -22.11 -33.27
C GLU A 572 7.27 -23.04 -34.48
N MET A 573 6.42 -24.03 -34.31
CA MET A 573 6.05 -24.95 -35.37
C MET A 573 5.33 -24.27 -36.55
N ASN A 574 4.63 -23.17 -36.30
CA ASN A 574 3.94 -22.40 -37.33
C ASN A 574 4.84 -21.93 -38.49
N GLN A 575 6.12 -21.74 -38.26
CA GLN A 575 7.10 -21.33 -39.30
C GLN A 575 7.50 -22.47 -40.27
N TYR A 576 7.32 -23.71 -39.85
CA TYR A 576 7.67 -24.88 -40.68
C TYR A 576 6.56 -25.30 -41.64
N PHE A 577 5.34 -24.77 -41.47
CA PHE A 577 4.19 -25.10 -42.31
C PHE A 577 3.79 -23.92 -43.18
N ASN A 578 3.89 -24.04 -44.50
CA ASN A 578 3.49 -23.00 -45.45
C ASN A 578 1.97 -22.78 -45.45
N ALA A 579 1.56 -21.54 -45.71
CA ALA A 579 0.16 -21.11 -45.74
C ALA A 579 -0.69 -21.77 -46.85
N SER A 580 -0.05 -22.44 -47.85
CA SER A 580 -0.69 -23.17 -48.94
C SER A 580 -1.23 -24.55 -48.56
N THR A 581 -1.08 -24.98 -47.33
CA THR A 581 -1.54 -26.27 -46.84
C THR A 581 -3.04 -26.32 -46.66
N ALA A 582 -3.68 -27.29 -47.29
CA ALA A 582 -5.13 -27.43 -47.31
C ALA A 582 -5.72 -27.53 -45.89
N SER A 583 -6.58 -26.59 -45.52
CA SER A 583 -7.22 -26.53 -44.18
C SER A 583 -7.94 -27.84 -43.82
N SER A 584 -8.40 -28.58 -44.82
CA SER A 584 -9.04 -29.88 -44.65
C SER A 584 -8.12 -30.94 -44.04
N GLN A 585 -6.80 -30.93 -44.36
CA GLN A 585 -5.85 -31.87 -43.78
C GLN A 585 -5.63 -31.62 -42.29
N TRP A 586 -5.45 -30.39 -41.92
CA TRP A 586 -5.38 -29.96 -40.51
C TRP A 586 -6.67 -30.21 -39.76
N GLY A 587 -7.83 -30.04 -40.43
CA GLY A 587 -9.12 -30.40 -39.89
C GLY A 587 -9.25 -31.89 -39.53
N GLN A 588 -8.67 -32.79 -40.35
CA GLN A 588 -8.65 -34.23 -40.05
C GLN A 588 -7.68 -34.56 -38.88
N ILE A 589 -6.49 -33.93 -38.83
CA ILE A 589 -5.56 -34.12 -37.70
C ILE A 589 -6.25 -33.64 -36.41
N ARG A 590 -6.93 -32.49 -36.43
CA ARG A 590 -7.71 -32.02 -35.30
C ARG A 590 -8.75 -33.06 -34.85
N LYS A 591 -9.50 -33.62 -35.79
CA LYS A 591 -10.50 -34.63 -35.47
C LYS A 591 -9.89 -35.88 -34.86
N ILE A 592 -8.76 -36.36 -35.38
CA ILE A 592 -8.00 -37.50 -34.83
C ILE A 592 -7.62 -37.17 -33.38
N ALA A 593 -7.03 -36.01 -33.13
CA ALA A 593 -6.61 -35.59 -31.80
C ALA A 593 -7.76 -35.46 -30.82
N MET A 594 -8.94 -34.99 -31.26
CA MET A 594 -10.13 -34.86 -30.40
C MET A 594 -10.74 -36.22 -29.95
N VAL A 595 -10.47 -37.29 -30.69
CA VAL A 595 -11.01 -38.65 -30.44
C VAL A 595 -10.01 -39.56 -29.76
N SER A 596 -8.74 -39.15 -29.70
CA SER A 596 -7.67 -39.97 -29.12
C SER A 596 -7.60 -39.77 -27.61
N ASP A 597 -7.69 -40.85 -26.84
CA ASP A 597 -7.65 -40.86 -25.38
C ASP A 597 -6.23 -40.98 -24.82
N THR A 598 -5.28 -41.48 -25.64
CA THR A 598 -3.86 -41.66 -25.25
C THR A 598 -2.94 -41.16 -26.31
N TYR A 599 -1.70 -40.83 -25.91
CA TYR A 599 -0.64 -40.41 -26.84
C TYR A 599 -0.33 -41.48 -27.90
N ASP A 600 -0.27 -42.76 -27.52
CA ASP A 600 0.03 -43.84 -28.43
C ASP A 600 -1.05 -43.99 -29.51
N ASN A 601 -2.31 -43.89 -29.14
CA ASN A 601 -3.43 -43.91 -30.08
C ASN A 601 -3.39 -42.68 -31.01
N LEU A 602 -3.16 -41.50 -30.46
CA LEU A 602 -2.99 -40.26 -31.22
C LEU A 602 -1.89 -40.38 -32.24
N ARG A 603 -0.71 -40.79 -31.81
CA ARG A 603 0.46 -40.95 -32.65
C ARG A 603 0.22 -41.97 -33.77
N SER A 604 -0.30 -43.14 -33.42
CA SER A 604 -0.60 -44.22 -34.39
C SER A 604 -1.60 -43.77 -35.45
N ALA A 605 -2.68 -43.11 -35.06
CA ALA A 605 -3.70 -42.61 -35.99
C ALA A 605 -3.17 -41.48 -36.88
N ILE A 606 -2.33 -40.57 -36.38
CA ILE A 606 -1.67 -39.55 -37.20
C ILE A 606 -0.70 -40.19 -38.18
N VAL A 607 0.13 -41.15 -37.78
CA VAL A 607 1.05 -41.87 -38.65
C VAL A 607 0.28 -42.58 -39.77
N GLU A 608 -0.80 -43.26 -39.43
CA GLU A 608 -1.64 -43.92 -40.46
C GLU A 608 -2.26 -42.91 -41.44
N PHE A 609 -2.75 -41.77 -40.92
CA PHE A 609 -3.35 -40.72 -41.76
C PHE A 609 -2.34 -40.11 -42.73
N ILE A 610 -1.11 -39.78 -42.29
CA ILE A 610 -0.07 -39.15 -43.13
C ILE A 610 0.58 -40.13 -44.11
N THR A 611 0.59 -41.46 -43.83
CA THR A 611 1.23 -42.47 -44.63
C THR A 611 0.27 -43.20 -45.59
N LYS A 612 -0.96 -43.47 -45.16
CA LYS A 612 -1.95 -44.26 -45.93
C LYS A 612 -3.18 -43.45 -46.38
N GLY A 613 -3.35 -42.19 -45.89
CA GLY A 613 -4.46 -41.34 -46.24
C GLY A 613 -4.56 -40.99 -47.72
N LEU A 614 -5.76 -40.53 -48.17
CA LEU A 614 -6.01 -40.16 -49.58
C LEU A 614 -5.12 -39.05 -50.11
N ARG A 615 -4.58 -38.19 -49.26
CA ARG A 615 -3.64 -37.11 -49.60
C ARG A 615 -2.28 -37.29 -48.94
N LYS A 616 -1.79 -38.53 -48.84
CA LYS A 616 -0.47 -38.87 -48.28
C LYS A 616 0.68 -38.12 -48.97
N ASP A 617 0.55 -37.79 -50.25
CA ASP A 617 1.58 -37.06 -51.01
C ASP A 617 1.80 -35.66 -50.51
N PHE A 618 0.79 -35.04 -49.90
CA PHE A 618 0.90 -33.76 -49.21
C PHE A 618 1.85 -33.80 -47.99
N TRP A 619 1.86 -34.92 -47.27
CA TRP A 619 2.71 -35.14 -46.09
C TRP A 619 4.10 -35.68 -46.41
N ARG A 620 4.36 -36.02 -47.71
CA ARG A 620 5.70 -36.46 -48.10
C ARG A 620 6.72 -35.33 -48.03
N GLY A 621 7.85 -35.58 -47.36
CA GLY A 621 8.93 -34.60 -47.19
C GLY A 621 8.80 -33.74 -45.96
N LYS A 622 9.15 -32.46 -46.09
CA LYS A 622 9.28 -31.52 -44.93
C LYS A 622 8.06 -31.44 -44.00
N PRO A 623 6.79 -31.38 -44.46
CA PRO A 623 5.66 -31.24 -43.57
C PRO A 623 5.43 -32.47 -42.67
N GLY A 624 5.51 -33.67 -43.23
CA GLY A 624 5.33 -34.89 -42.45
C GLY A 624 6.47 -35.13 -41.47
N THR A 625 7.71 -34.86 -41.89
CA THR A 625 8.89 -34.98 -41.03
C THR A 625 8.82 -33.97 -39.88
N ALA A 626 8.39 -32.74 -40.14
CA ALA A 626 8.21 -31.71 -39.09
C ALA A 626 7.13 -32.12 -38.10
N LEU A 627 5.97 -32.63 -38.56
CA LEU A 627 4.90 -33.09 -37.69
C LEU A 627 5.33 -34.29 -36.82
N MET A 628 6.09 -35.23 -37.39
CA MET A 628 6.60 -36.36 -36.61
C MET A 628 7.65 -35.93 -35.61
N LYS A 629 8.55 -35.01 -35.97
CA LYS A 629 9.51 -34.43 -35.03
C LYS A 629 8.79 -33.73 -33.88
N TYR A 630 7.77 -32.95 -34.20
CA TYR A 630 6.93 -32.30 -33.18
C TYR A 630 6.33 -33.30 -32.19
N LEU A 631 5.71 -34.39 -32.70
CA LEU A 631 5.10 -35.41 -31.84
C LEU A 631 6.15 -36.18 -31.03
N ASP A 632 7.16 -36.71 -31.67
CA ASP A 632 8.06 -37.71 -31.08
C ASP A 632 9.22 -37.10 -30.28
N VAL A 633 9.55 -35.83 -30.51
CA VAL A 633 10.71 -35.18 -29.88
C VAL A 633 10.26 -33.92 -29.10
N ASP A 634 9.73 -32.94 -29.79
CA ASP A 634 9.52 -31.60 -29.20
C ASP A 634 8.44 -31.63 -28.13
N LEU A 635 7.28 -32.25 -28.45
CA LEU A 635 6.15 -32.34 -27.52
C LEU A 635 6.43 -33.29 -26.32
N LEU A 636 7.07 -34.44 -26.57
CA LEU A 636 7.45 -35.35 -25.48
C LEU A 636 8.51 -34.76 -24.57
N SER A 637 9.45 -33.99 -25.10
CA SER A 637 10.44 -33.29 -24.31
C SER A 637 9.76 -32.26 -23.38
N LEU A 638 8.79 -31.50 -23.89
CA LEU A 638 8.00 -30.53 -23.10
C LEU A 638 7.18 -31.25 -21.99
N LEU A 639 6.60 -32.41 -22.30
CA LEU A 639 5.72 -33.15 -21.43
C LEU A 639 6.40 -34.21 -20.55
N THR A 640 7.72 -34.26 -20.46
CA THR A 640 8.48 -35.32 -19.78
C THR A 640 8.07 -35.56 -18.33
N ASN A 641 7.62 -34.51 -17.62
CA ASN A 641 7.18 -34.57 -16.23
C ASN A 641 5.67 -34.34 -16.04
N HIS A 642 4.88 -34.48 -17.13
CA HIS A 642 3.46 -34.17 -17.14
C HIS A 642 2.66 -35.34 -17.70
N ASP A 643 1.32 -35.26 -17.54
CA ASP A 643 0.41 -36.27 -18.09
C ASP A 643 0.34 -36.14 -19.62
N VAL A 644 1.19 -36.94 -20.30
CA VAL A 644 1.30 -36.95 -21.76
C VAL A 644 -0.01 -37.31 -22.44
N ASP A 645 -0.77 -38.27 -21.89
CA ASP A 645 -2.04 -38.69 -22.47
C ASP A 645 -3.10 -37.59 -22.41
N ARG A 646 -3.07 -36.77 -21.39
CA ARG A 646 -3.97 -35.61 -21.25
C ARG A 646 -3.57 -34.44 -22.16
N TYR A 647 -2.31 -34.07 -22.17
CA TYR A 647 -1.86 -32.82 -22.82
C TYR A 647 -1.49 -32.94 -24.29
N ALA A 648 -1.00 -34.09 -24.75
CA ALA A 648 -0.60 -34.26 -26.15
C ALA A 648 -1.78 -34.15 -27.13
N PRO A 649 -2.96 -34.74 -26.89
CA PRO A 649 -4.11 -34.50 -27.77
C PRO A 649 -4.51 -33.03 -27.81
N MET A 650 -4.51 -32.32 -26.67
CA MET A 650 -4.82 -30.89 -26.60
C MET A 650 -3.82 -30.04 -27.39
N ALA A 651 -2.54 -30.33 -27.30
CA ALA A 651 -1.49 -29.62 -28.02
C ALA A 651 -1.68 -29.76 -29.55
N VAL A 652 -1.98 -30.97 -30.03
CA VAL A 652 -2.24 -31.24 -31.43
C VAL A 652 -3.55 -30.59 -31.93
N VAL A 653 -4.61 -30.59 -31.11
CA VAL A 653 -5.87 -29.86 -31.41
C VAL A 653 -5.61 -28.37 -31.61
N ASN A 654 -4.82 -27.76 -30.73
CA ASN A 654 -4.47 -26.35 -30.81
C ASN A 654 -3.62 -26.05 -32.04
N LEU A 655 -2.55 -26.81 -32.29
CA LEU A 655 -1.71 -26.69 -33.49
C LEU A 655 -2.56 -26.78 -34.76
N ALA A 656 -3.35 -27.84 -34.87
CA ALA A 656 -4.17 -28.10 -36.07
C ALA A 656 -5.25 -27.01 -36.27
N SER A 657 -5.79 -26.44 -35.21
CA SER A 657 -6.77 -25.34 -35.27
C SER A 657 -6.15 -24.06 -35.82
N VAL A 658 -4.96 -23.70 -35.35
CA VAL A 658 -4.21 -22.51 -35.82
C VAL A 658 -3.82 -22.71 -37.29
N MET A 659 -3.34 -23.89 -37.68
CA MET A 659 -2.94 -24.20 -39.04
C MET A 659 -4.13 -24.16 -40.00
N ALA A 660 -5.27 -24.72 -39.62
CA ALA A 660 -6.48 -24.68 -40.42
C ALA A 660 -7.02 -23.24 -40.62
N ALA A 661 -6.87 -22.37 -39.62
CA ALA A 661 -7.28 -20.96 -39.70
C ALA A 661 -6.37 -20.14 -40.63
N LYS A 662 -5.04 -20.37 -40.60
CA LYS A 662 -4.07 -19.72 -41.47
C LYS A 662 -4.29 -20.05 -42.93
N SER A 663 -4.52 -21.34 -43.26
CA SER A 663 -4.76 -21.77 -44.62
C SER A 663 -6.06 -21.21 -45.24
N LYS A 664 -7.08 -20.92 -44.45
CA LYS A 664 -8.30 -20.22 -44.90
C LYS A 664 -8.07 -18.75 -45.24
N ARG A 665 -7.19 -18.07 -44.51
CA ARG A 665 -6.85 -16.66 -44.76
C ARG A 665 -6.02 -16.48 -46.02
N SER A 666 -5.06 -17.37 -46.28
CA SER A 666 -4.28 -17.31 -47.51
C SER A 666 -5.05 -17.66 -48.78
N GLY A 667 -6.10 -18.51 -48.70
CA GLY A 667 -7.00 -18.79 -49.83
C GLY A 667 -7.88 -17.59 -50.20
N LYS A 668 -8.33 -16.77 -49.25
CA LYS A 668 -9.12 -15.56 -49.52
C LYS A 668 -8.33 -14.41 -50.17
N PHE A 669 -7.03 -14.35 -49.99
CA PHE A 669 -6.16 -13.35 -50.64
C PHE A 669 -5.84 -13.66 -52.11
N ASN A 670 -5.89 -14.94 -52.51
CA ASN A 670 -5.66 -15.32 -53.93
C ASN A 670 -6.92 -15.14 -54.79
N ASP A 671 -8.12 -15.28 -54.22
CA ASP A 671 -9.38 -15.04 -54.93
C ASP A 671 -9.73 -13.55 -55.19
N SER A 672 -9.05 -12.63 -54.48
CA SER A 672 -9.27 -11.17 -54.65
C SER A 672 -8.32 -10.53 -55.68
N ASN A 673 -7.39 -11.27 -56.24
CA ASN A 673 -6.48 -10.79 -57.31
C ASN A 673 -6.81 -11.34 -58.73
N GLU A 674 -7.95 -12.05 -58.90
CA GLU A 674 -8.41 -12.55 -60.19
C GLU A 674 -9.79 -11.94 -60.61
N GLU A 675 -10.19 -10.79 -60.04
CA GLU A 675 -11.30 -9.96 -60.57
C GLU A 675 -10.80 -8.58 -61.02
#